data_f42630716b280f953ca81e93148ea0b2
#
_entry.id   f42630716b280f953ca81e93148ea0b2
#
_cell.length_a   1.000
_cell.length_b   1.000
_cell.length_c   1.000
_cell.angle_alpha   90.00
_cell.angle_beta   90.00
_cell.angle_gamma   90.00
#
_symmetry.space_group_name_H-M   'P 1'
#
loop_
_entity.id
_entity.type
_entity.pdbx_description
1 polymer ?
#
loop_
_entity_poly.entity_id
_entity_poly.type
_entity_poly.pdbx_seq_one_letter_code
_entity_poly.pdbx_strand_id
1 'polypeptide(L)'
;MWLGAQLRVILNTKDRPPTLWVQKPVTTHGWGMQRNRIIYTALFSIVLGDTAFAADQDRKADTDRHSGKTAVGHVARKSAETHAKDVEQIRVRGHLASTVASSATKSNTPLIETAQSVTVITRDEMDARGVLTLNQAVRYAAGVTADTRGGEGTRYDLFDLRGFTVPTFLDGLKFQDSPTGFAVAQTDTFRLDRVELLKGPASALYGQSSPGGLTAMSSKLPTDQRFYGGVNATGGMFDLYRVDADVGGFATDDGMVRYRVYGTINGQHTQLSRTGSRRFSISPSFTFGGDGPTTLTLLGNYQYDPENGSYGGVPLIGSLKRASYGYLPRNFYDGDVSAEKFNRRQGAITYILNHRFNDDWSFSTRGRYDDIRTVYRSVYDNGYYNSDDGTSGQMLSRSAYGTQEHTYNLAFDSQFKGKVRTGPLRHALMFGFDYMQQKANDTEAYGDAPDLDVLHPDYHMAIADLTPYLRYVTKSHQIGAYGQDEIRWKRLILTGSIRNDWYRSNQTEYFEQSNDRQSARQITWRASGLYHFDFGLSPYISYSTSFQPQSGTVSNDGGATLRQAHPSIGKQLEGGLKYQIPGTSVLFTAAGFHIEQSNVLVSVANTGYSLQSGLVHSDGFEFEAHAQPFHNLMVTAAVSFQKVKDDSTGKPLIQSGKGNASLFAFYTMPSGPLKGFGFGGGMRYSNKTYGGEATYGSVWLPQYALFDASIAYDLNNMSHSLHGWKVAASVRNLFDRNYIANCFAYGADGQYCYYGERRNAQASIGYSW
;
A
#
# COMPACT_ATOMS: atom_id res chain seq x y z
N MET A 1 3.24 -14.70 -7.20
CA MET A 1 2.31 -15.68 -6.63
C MET A 1 0.92 -15.67 -7.28
N TRP A 2 0.71 -14.88 -8.29
CA TRP A 2 -0.58 -14.66 -8.95
C TRP A 2 -0.71 -15.30 -10.35
N LEU A 3 0.28 -16.07 -10.77
CA LEU A 3 0.40 -16.66 -12.11
C LEU A 3 -0.08 -18.12 -12.22
N GLY A 4 -0.43 -18.75 -11.13
CA GLY A 4 -0.79 -20.17 -11.13
C GLY A 4 -2.25 -20.53 -11.35
N ALA A 5 -3.18 -19.59 -11.23
CA ALA A 5 -4.61 -19.88 -11.22
C ALA A 5 -5.33 -19.69 -12.58
N GLN A 6 -4.67 -19.18 -13.58
CA GLN A 6 -5.31 -18.88 -14.87
C GLN A 6 -4.98 -19.85 -16.03
N LEU A 7 -4.27 -20.95 -15.77
CA LEU A 7 -3.83 -21.87 -16.82
C LEU A 7 -4.45 -23.28 -16.65
N ARG A 8 -5.74 -23.35 -16.52
CA ARG A 8 -6.45 -24.62 -16.64
C ARG A 8 -7.84 -24.40 -17.24
N VAL A 9 -7.95 -24.17 -18.50
CA VAL A 9 -9.09 -24.62 -19.32
C VAL A 9 -8.80 -24.30 -20.77
N ILE A 10 -8.25 -25.21 -21.49
CA ILE A 10 -8.58 -25.51 -22.89
C ILE A 10 -8.10 -26.94 -23.13
N LEU A 11 -8.98 -27.90 -22.96
CA LEU A 11 -8.88 -29.18 -23.64
C LEU A 11 -10.18 -29.43 -24.40
N ASN A 12 -10.06 -29.18 -25.68
CA ASN A 12 -11.03 -29.59 -26.68
C ASN A 12 -10.87 -31.10 -26.93
N THR A 13 -11.80 -31.91 -26.43
CA THR A 13 -11.96 -33.29 -26.92
C THR A 13 -13.36 -33.48 -27.46
N LYS A 14 -13.43 -33.52 -28.81
CA LYS A 14 -14.50 -34.20 -29.50
C LYS A 14 -14.41 -35.68 -29.14
N ASP A 15 -15.46 -36.22 -28.51
CA ASP A 15 -16.12 -37.48 -28.93
C ASP A 15 -17.41 -37.69 -28.13
N ARG A 16 -18.39 -38.27 -28.80
CA ARG A 16 -19.79 -38.37 -28.43
C ARG A 16 -20.11 -39.54 -27.50
N PRO A 17 -21.35 -39.59 -26.93
CA PRO A 17 -21.68 -40.20 -25.65
C PRO A 17 -22.19 -41.65 -25.74
N PRO A 18 -22.53 -42.30 -24.64
CA PRO A 18 -23.78 -43.01 -24.55
C PRO A 18 -24.67 -42.76 -23.32
N THR A 19 -25.90 -42.38 -23.65
CA THR A 19 -27.19 -42.82 -23.10
C THR A 19 -27.43 -43.07 -21.62
N LEU A 20 -28.32 -42.22 -21.10
CA LEU A 20 -29.49 -42.46 -20.23
C LEU A 20 -29.53 -43.64 -19.25
N TRP A 21 -29.72 -43.33 -17.97
CA TRP A 21 -30.79 -43.95 -17.16
C TRP A 21 -31.47 -42.89 -16.28
N VAL A 22 -32.80 -42.82 -16.45
CA VAL A 22 -33.77 -42.04 -15.69
C VAL A 22 -34.13 -42.83 -14.44
N GLN A 23 -34.10 -42.23 -13.26
CA GLN A 23 -34.98 -42.62 -12.17
C GLN A 23 -35.57 -41.40 -11.47
N LYS A 24 -36.90 -41.42 -11.40
CA LYS A 24 -37.80 -40.43 -10.82
C LYS A 24 -37.87 -40.53 -9.27
N PRO A 25 -38.54 -39.62 -8.63
CA PRO A 25 -38.28 -39.17 -7.25
C PRO A 25 -39.10 -39.93 -6.21
N VAL A 26 -38.62 -39.94 -4.98
CA VAL A 26 -39.40 -40.32 -3.80
C VAL A 26 -39.65 -39.06 -2.96
N THR A 27 -40.93 -38.83 -2.75
CA THR A 27 -41.55 -37.79 -1.94
C THR A 27 -41.48 -38.08 -0.44
N THR A 28 -41.57 -36.97 0.30
CA THR A 28 -42.16 -36.80 1.65
C THR A 28 -41.29 -37.05 2.88
N HIS A 29 -41.08 -36.08 3.76
CA HIS A 29 -41.89 -35.66 4.89
C HIS A 29 -41.30 -34.42 5.57
N GLY A 30 -42.13 -33.43 5.79
CA GLY A 30 -41.78 -32.22 6.52
C GLY A 30 -41.67 -32.43 8.03
N TRP A 31 -40.81 -31.67 8.61
CA TRP A 31 -40.90 -31.24 10.02
C TRP A 31 -40.52 -29.77 10.11
N GLY A 32 -41.45 -29.01 10.62
CA GLY A 32 -41.29 -27.61 10.90
C GLY A 32 -40.31 -27.40 12.08
N MET A 33 -39.46 -26.40 11.94
CA MET A 33 -38.76 -25.85 13.07
C MET A 33 -38.76 -24.34 13.09
N GLN A 34 -39.17 -23.88 14.21
CA GLN A 34 -39.41 -22.53 14.70
C GLN A 34 -38.26 -21.54 14.34
N ARG A 35 -38.73 -20.38 13.91
CA ARG A 35 -37.94 -19.14 13.85
C ARG A 35 -37.58 -18.69 15.26
N ASN A 36 -36.33 -18.71 15.63
CA ASN A 36 -35.80 -17.88 16.69
C ASN A 36 -35.12 -16.65 16.08
N ARG A 37 -35.88 -15.54 16.11
CA ARG A 37 -35.32 -14.20 15.92
C ARG A 37 -34.62 -13.81 17.22
N ILE A 38 -33.29 -13.66 17.14
CA ILE A 38 -32.55 -12.91 18.14
C ILE A 38 -32.34 -11.51 17.58
N ILE A 39 -33.07 -10.57 18.13
CA ILE A 39 -32.97 -9.14 17.88
C ILE A 39 -31.86 -8.64 18.81
N TYR A 40 -30.72 -8.21 18.25
CA TYR A 40 -29.78 -7.35 18.97
C TYR A 40 -30.15 -5.89 18.68
N THR A 41 -30.88 -5.30 19.60
CA THR A 41 -31.13 -3.87 19.66
C THR A 41 -29.98 -3.25 20.46
N ALA A 42 -29.04 -2.61 19.79
CA ALA A 42 -28.08 -1.72 20.44
C ALA A 42 -28.65 -0.31 20.40
N LEU A 43 -29.13 0.13 21.58
CA LEU A 43 -29.55 1.50 21.84
C LEU A 43 -28.34 2.43 21.83
N PHE A 44 -28.33 3.37 20.92
CA PHE A 44 -27.57 4.62 21.02
C PHE A 44 -28.60 5.72 21.32
N SER A 45 -28.78 6.05 22.58
CA SER A 45 -29.53 7.22 23.02
C SER A 45 -28.56 8.40 23.10
N ILE A 46 -28.69 9.32 22.16
CA ILE A 46 -28.08 10.65 22.27
C ILE A 46 -29.02 11.49 23.12
N VAL A 47 -28.57 11.81 24.33
CA VAL A 47 -29.25 12.80 25.19
C VAL A 47 -28.76 14.18 24.77
N LEU A 48 -29.61 14.93 24.09
CA LEU A 48 -29.53 16.38 23.98
C LEU A 48 -30.27 16.96 25.19
N GLY A 49 -29.53 17.50 26.13
CA GLY A 49 -30.07 18.26 27.24
C GLY A 49 -29.81 19.73 27.03
N ASP A 50 -30.89 20.46 26.74
CA ASP A 50 -30.98 21.92 26.88
C ASP A 50 -30.79 22.32 28.33
N THR A 51 -29.90 23.30 28.61
CA THR A 51 -30.05 24.17 29.75
C THR A 51 -29.64 25.59 29.41
N ALA A 52 -30.60 26.46 29.57
CA ALA A 52 -30.54 27.88 29.35
C ALA A 52 -29.76 28.63 30.44
N PHE A 53 -29.25 29.78 30.02
CA PHE A 53 -28.87 31.00 30.71
C PHE A 53 -29.31 31.19 32.18
N ALA A 54 -28.36 31.61 33.02
CA ALA A 54 -28.55 32.68 33.99
C ALA A 54 -27.23 33.43 34.21
N ALA A 55 -27.29 34.72 33.91
CA ALA A 55 -26.34 35.72 34.33
C ALA A 55 -26.61 36.14 35.79
N ASP A 56 -25.58 36.39 36.55
CA ASP A 56 -25.61 37.57 37.44
C ASP A 56 -24.19 37.95 37.95
N GLN A 57 -24.02 39.17 38.05
CA GLN A 57 -23.21 40.26 38.40
C GLN A 57 -22.43 40.21 39.72
N ASP A 58 -21.32 40.93 39.69
CA ASP A 58 -20.74 41.90 40.62
C ASP A 58 -20.16 41.48 41.98
N ARG A 59 -18.87 41.77 42.17
CA ARG A 59 -18.33 42.89 42.98
C ARG A 59 -16.79 42.79 43.18
N LYS A 60 -16.14 43.76 42.69
CA LYS A 60 -15.23 44.82 43.16
C LYS A 60 -14.52 44.68 44.52
N ALA A 61 -13.25 45.08 44.36
CA ALA A 61 -12.40 45.91 45.25
C ALA A 61 -11.59 45.12 46.30
N ASP A 62 -10.40 45.44 46.71
CA ASP A 62 -9.55 46.65 46.54
C ASP A 62 -8.14 46.33 47.10
N THR A 63 -7.12 46.96 46.55
CA THR A 63 -5.92 47.52 47.15
C THR A 63 -5.20 46.78 48.31
N ASP A 64 -3.89 46.68 48.41
CA ASP A 64 -2.81 47.66 48.36
C ASP A 64 -1.40 47.03 48.56
N ARG A 65 -0.40 47.56 47.88
CA ARG A 65 0.99 47.88 48.20
C ARG A 65 1.73 47.14 49.33
N HIS A 66 2.93 46.63 49.02
CA HIS A 66 4.21 47.30 49.31
C HIS A 66 5.42 46.44 48.90
N SER A 67 6.23 46.92 48.06
CA SER A 67 7.65 47.24 48.00
C SER A 67 8.61 46.43 48.90
N GLY A 68 9.68 45.96 48.24
CA GLY A 68 10.89 45.50 48.91
C GLY A 68 11.92 44.94 47.93
N LYS A 69 12.86 45.80 47.49
CA LYS A 69 14.06 45.47 46.74
C LYS A 69 14.98 44.54 47.54
N THR A 70 15.63 43.58 46.91
CA THR A 70 17.11 43.51 46.90
C THR A 70 17.57 42.50 45.84
N ALA A 71 18.45 42.97 44.97
CA ALA A 71 19.23 42.18 44.02
C ALA A 71 20.40 41.51 44.72
N VAL A 72 20.85 40.37 44.26
CA VAL A 72 22.24 39.96 43.95
C VAL A 72 22.29 38.44 43.71
N GLY A 73 22.92 38.04 42.62
CA GLY A 73 23.36 36.64 42.44
C GLY A 73 23.07 36.04 41.08
N HIS A 74 23.61 36.62 40.03
CA HIS A 74 23.78 35.96 38.74
C HIS A 74 24.90 34.93 38.80
N VAL A 75 24.68 33.91 38.00
CA VAL A 75 25.62 33.13 37.18
C VAL A 75 25.52 31.63 37.41
N ALA A 76 25.37 30.94 36.27
CA ALA A 76 25.57 29.52 36.02
C ALA A 76 24.45 28.54 36.43
N ARG A 77 23.40 28.48 35.62
CA ARG A 77 22.67 27.23 35.34
C ARG A 77 21.86 27.32 34.04
N LYS A 78 22.56 27.38 32.92
CA LYS A 78 21.97 27.24 31.59
C LYS A 78 22.89 26.40 30.70
N SER A 79 22.91 25.09 30.88
CA SER A 79 23.42 24.14 29.86
C SER A 79 23.18 22.66 30.21
N ALA A 80 22.06 22.32 30.86
CA ALA A 80 21.77 20.92 31.17
C ALA A 80 20.30 20.49 30.95
N GLU A 81 19.49 21.27 30.22
CA GLU A 81 18.06 20.96 30.00
C GLU A 81 17.68 20.77 28.56
N THR A 82 18.59 20.42 27.65
CA THR A 82 18.26 20.24 26.23
C THR A 82 18.40 18.80 25.73
N HIS A 83 18.59 17.80 26.58
CA HIS A 83 18.79 16.41 26.16
C HIS A 83 17.87 15.37 26.79
N ALA A 84 16.75 15.76 27.36
CA ALA A 84 15.83 14.83 28.02
C ALA A 84 14.39 14.91 27.50
N LYS A 85 14.17 14.88 26.17
CA LYS A 85 12.83 14.73 25.58
C LYS A 85 12.84 13.99 24.24
N ASP A 86 13.69 13.00 24.06
CA ASP A 86 13.56 12.06 22.95
C ASP A 86 12.90 10.77 23.42
N VAL A 87 11.64 10.87 23.83
CA VAL A 87 10.79 9.74 24.03
C VAL A 87 9.85 9.64 22.83
N GLU A 88 9.84 8.50 22.24
CA GLU A 88 9.11 7.95 21.11
C GLU A 88 7.62 8.32 21.05
N GLN A 89 7.32 9.61 21.11
CA GLN A 89 6.07 10.17 20.60
C GLN A 89 6.38 10.71 19.22
N ILE A 90 5.77 10.11 18.21
CA ILE A 90 5.77 10.64 16.84
C ILE A 90 5.04 11.98 16.88
N ARG A 91 5.73 13.05 17.29
CA ARG A 91 5.28 14.42 17.10
C ARG A 91 5.60 14.82 15.67
N VAL A 92 4.78 14.43 14.74
CA VAL A 92 4.82 15.00 13.39
C VAL A 92 4.11 16.33 13.44
N ARG A 93 4.83 17.39 13.77
CA ARG A 93 4.48 18.73 13.30
C ARG A 93 4.83 18.77 11.83
N GLY A 94 3.91 19.22 10.98
CA GLY A 94 4.02 19.27 9.52
C GLY A 94 5.40 19.68 9.03
N HIS A 95 6.21 18.69 8.67
CA HIS A 95 7.44 18.88 7.92
C HIS A 95 7.18 18.36 6.52
N LEU A 96 7.29 19.25 5.53
CA LEU A 96 7.15 18.92 4.12
C LEU A 96 8.13 17.80 3.67
N ALA A 97 9.24 17.64 4.39
CA ALA A 97 10.18 16.52 4.20
C ALA A 97 10.54 15.88 5.54
N SER A 98 10.45 14.57 5.65
CA SER A 98 10.88 13.84 6.86
C SER A 98 12.33 13.38 6.74
N THR A 99 13.11 13.57 7.79
CA THR A 99 14.48 13.07 7.93
C THR A 99 14.57 11.81 8.79
N VAL A 100 13.43 11.26 9.22
CA VAL A 100 13.33 10.09 10.11
C VAL A 100 12.42 9.04 9.47
N ALA A 101 12.82 7.78 9.54
CA ALA A 101 11.99 6.64 9.18
C ALA A 101 11.86 5.69 10.38
N SER A 102 10.67 5.15 10.58
CA SER A 102 10.40 4.16 11.63
C SER A 102 10.42 2.71 11.13
N SER A 103 10.26 2.49 9.82
CA SER A 103 10.16 1.15 9.25
C SER A 103 11.50 0.43 9.11
N ALA A 104 12.59 1.15 8.82
CA ALA A 104 13.88 0.52 8.51
C ALA A 104 14.49 -0.28 9.67
N THR A 105 14.32 0.21 10.90
CA THR A 105 14.90 -0.35 12.12
C THR A 105 13.86 -0.67 13.20
N LYS A 106 12.56 -0.51 12.89
CA LYS A 106 11.45 -0.53 13.86
C LYS A 106 11.67 0.45 15.03
N SER A 107 12.44 1.54 14.79
CA SER A 107 12.73 2.61 15.72
C SER A 107 12.85 3.94 14.95
N ASN A 108 12.72 5.07 15.63
CA ASN A 108 12.85 6.39 15.02
C ASN A 108 14.33 6.73 14.74
N THR A 109 14.95 6.06 13.77
CA THR A 109 16.33 6.30 13.38
C THR A 109 16.40 7.38 12.30
N PRO A 110 17.29 8.37 12.40
CA PRO A 110 17.52 9.34 11.34
C PRO A 110 17.88 8.64 10.02
N LEU A 111 17.28 9.11 8.92
CA LEU A 111 17.56 8.53 7.59
C LEU A 111 19.04 8.56 7.23
N ILE A 112 19.77 9.62 7.67
CA ILE A 112 21.21 9.78 7.44
C ILE A 112 22.05 8.70 8.15
N GLU A 113 21.53 8.11 9.22
CA GLU A 113 22.18 7.05 10.02
C GLU A 113 21.64 5.65 9.70
N THR A 114 20.71 5.54 8.75
CA THR A 114 20.09 4.27 8.35
C THR A 114 20.84 3.67 7.16
N ALA A 115 21.46 2.50 7.33
CA ALA A 115 22.20 1.79 6.28
C ALA A 115 21.28 1.00 5.33
N GLN A 116 20.30 1.68 4.73
CA GLN A 116 19.34 1.15 3.76
C GLN A 116 18.67 2.30 3.01
N SER A 117 18.28 2.08 1.76
CA SER A 117 17.45 3.02 1.01
C SER A 117 16.02 3.01 1.54
N VAL A 118 15.52 4.18 1.93
CA VAL A 118 14.15 4.38 2.40
C VAL A 118 13.61 5.68 1.82
N THR A 119 12.42 5.61 1.22
CA THR A 119 11.66 6.79 0.79
C THR A 119 10.56 7.07 1.82
N VAL A 120 10.44 8.30 2.29
CA VAL A 120 9.37 8.73 3.19
C VAL A 120 8.51 9.76 2.49
N ILE A 121 7.23 9.46 2.32
CA ILE A 121 6.22 10.31 1.71
C ILE A 121 5.31 10.82 2.82
N THR A 122 5.39 12.10 3.13
CA THR A 122 4.65 12.72 4.23
C THR A 122 3.22 13.05 3.84
N ARG A 123 2.36 13.32 4.84
CA ARG A 123 1.01 13.82 4.61
C ARG A 123 1.01 15.11 3.80
N ASP A 124 1.88 16.05 4.16
CA ASP A 124 1.98 17.34 3.50
C ASP A 124 2.38 17.22 2.01
N GLU A 125 3.27 16.26 1.69
CA GLU A 125 3.63 15.95 0.32
C GLU A 125 2.44 15.36 -0.45
N MET A 126 1.71 14.43 0.17
CA MET A 126 0.50 13.85 -0.44
C MET A 126 -0.56 14.91 -0.71
N ASP A 127 -0.76 15.85 0.23
CA ASP A 127 -1.72 16.95 0.10
C ASP A 127 -1.30 17.95 -0.99
N ALA A 128 -0.01 18.32 -1.04
CA ALA A 128 0.53 19.21 -2.07
C ALA A 128 0.37 18.67 -3.49
N ARG A 129 0.40 17.34 -3.65
CA ARG A 129 0.22 16.64 -4.93
C ARG A 129 -1.23 16.26 -5.23
N GLY A 130 -2.17 16.46 -4.30
CA GLY A 130 -3.56 16.05 -4.43
C GLY A 130 -3.74 14.53 -4.57
N VAL A 131 -3.03 13.76 -3.75
CA VAL A 131 -3.01 12.29 -3.78
C VAL A 131 -4.31 11.71 -3.22
N LEU A 132 -4.95 10.81 -3.96
CA LEU A 132 -6.18 10.11 -3.56
C LEU A 132 -5.98 8.60 -3.33
N THR A 133 -4.94 7.99 -3.92
CA THR A 133 -4.66 6.54 -3.83
C THR A 133 -3.22 6.28 -3.46
N LEU A 134 -2.93 5.10 -2.91
CA LEU A 134 -1.56 4.71 -2.56
C LEU A 134 -0.65 4.65 -3.80
N ASN A 135 -1.16 4.16 -4.94
CA ASN A 135 -0.41 4.16 -6.20
C ASN A 135 0.02 5.58 -6.59
N GLN A 136 -0.87 6.58 -6.46
CA GLN A 136 -0.54 7.98 -6.72
C GLN A 136 0.51 8.52 -5.74
N ALA A 137 0.48 8.08 -4.47
CA ALA A 137 1.47 8.50 -3.47
C ALA A 137 2.90 8.11 -3.90
N VAL A 138 3.08 6.90 -4.40
CA VAL A 138 4.42 6.33 -4.68
C VAL A 138 4.99 6.69 -6.07
N ARG A 139 4.23 7.36 -6.94
CA ARG A 139 4.63 7.69 -8.33
C ARG A 139 5.90 8.53 -8.47
N TYR A 140 6.34 9.21 -7.40
CA TYR A 140 7.53 10.07 -7.41
C TYR A 140 8.74 9.44 -6.70
N ALA A 141 8.67 8.15 -6.33
CA ALA A 141 9.76 7.42 -5.71
C ALA A 141 10.63 6.68 -6.73
N ALA A 142 11.93 6.56 -6.45
CA ALA A 142 12.85 5.81 -7.29
C ALA A 142 12.62 4.30 -7.20
N GLY A 143 12.77 3.60 -8.33
CA GLY A 143 12.64 2.15 -8.40
C GLY A 143 11.21 1.63 -8.33
N VAL A 144 10.20 2.51 -8.38
CA VAL A 144 8.78 2.16 -8.33
C VAL A 144 8.18 2.10 -9.73
N THR A 145 7.46 1.02 -10.03
CA THR A 145 6.51 0.91 -11.16
C THR A 145 5.11 1.01 -10.57
N ALA A 146 4.51 2.22 -10.59
CA ALA A 146 3.32 2.54 -9.81
C ALA A 146 2.00 2.05 -10.42
N ASP A 147 1.87 2.08 -11.74
CA ASP A 147 0.61 1.86 -12.44
C ASP A 147 0.63 0.54 -13.21
N THR A 148 0.89 -0.58 -12.52
CA THR A 148 1.00 -1.91 -13.15
C THR A 148 -0.30 -2.38 -13.81
N ARG A 149 -1.45 -1.81 -13.43
CA ARG A 149 -2.78 -2.03 -14.02
C ARG A 149 -3.37 -0.76 -14.62
N GLY A 150 -2.51 0.18 -15.06
CA GLY A 150 -2.95 1.46 -15.60
C GLY A 150 -3.46 2.44 -14.54
N GLY A 151 -4.00 3.57 -14.99
CA GLY A 151 -4.55 4.59 -14.11
C GLY A 151 -5.89 4.23 -13.46
N GLU A 152 -6.56 3.23 -14.00
CA GLU A 152 -7.94 2.85 -13.66
C GLU A 152 -8.04 1.58 -12.79
N GLY A 153 -6.94 0.89 -12.58
CA GLY A 153 -6.87 -0.29 -11.71
C GLY A 153 -7.04 0.08 -10.24
N THR A 154 -8.23 0.57 -9.85
CA THR A 154 -8.49 1.11 -8.51
C THR A 154 -8.83 0.06 -7.46
N ARG A 155 -9.04 -1.19 -7.85
CA ARG A 155 -9.44 -2.30 -6.96
C ARG A 155 -8.41 -2.64 -5.90
N TYR A 156 -7.11 -2.44 -6.23
CA TYR A 156 -5.97 -2.83 -5.43
C TYR A 156 -4.88 -1.77 -5.48
N ASP A 157 -4.08 -1.72 -4.43
CA ASP A 157 -2.86 -0.94 -4.38
C ASP A 157 -1.70 -1.82 -4.92
N LEU A 158 -1.58 -1.92 -6.26
CA LEU A 158 -0.60 -2.76 -6.93
C LEU A 158 0.50 -1.91 -7.56
N PHE A 159 1.72 -2.10 -7.09
CA PHE A 159 2.93 -1.53 -7.67
C PHE A 159 4.15 -2.40 -7.35
N ASP A 160 5.18 -2.27 -8.16
CA ASP A 160 6.43 -2.99 -7.97
C ASP A 160 7.53 -2.04 -7.47
N LEU A 161 8.42 -2.58 -6.66
CA LEU A 161 9.61 -1.92 -6.15
C LEU A 161 10.83 -2.74 -6.57
N ARG A 162 11.78 -2.14 -7.28
CA ARG A 162 12.96 -2.81 -7.86
C ARG A 162 12.61 -4.02 -8.74
N GLY A 163 11.42 -3.99 -9.37
CA GLY A 163 10.91 -5.05 -10.24
C GLY A 163 10.18 -6.20 -9.55
N PHE A 164 9.90 -6.08 -8.25
CA PHE A 164 9.16 -7.08 -7.47
C PHE A 164 7.93 -6.47 -6.81
N THR A 165 6.80 -7.17 -6.86
CA THR A 165 5.61 -6.79 -6.11
C THR A 165 5.89 -6.84 -4.62
N VAL A 166 5.47 -5.81 -3.88
CA VAL A 166 5.81 -5.65 -2.46
C VAL A 166 4.59 -5.75 -1.55
N PRO A 167 4.72 -6.37 -0.37
CA PRO A 167 3.66 -6.43 0.61
C PRO A 167 3.44 -5.08 1.29
N THR A 168 2.20 -4.85 1.75
CA THR A 168 1.79 -3.67 2.49
C THR A 168 1.67 -3.97 3.98
N PHE A 169 2.14 -3.03 4.78
CA PHE A 169 2.05 -3.02 6.24
C PHE A 169 1.35 -1.74 6.69
N LEU A 170 0.48 -1.85 7.68
CA LEU A 170 -0.14 -0.71 8.33
C LEU A 170 0.15 -0.78 9.83
N ASP A 171 0.67 0.33 10.38
CA ASP A 171 1.05 0.45 11.79
C ASP A 171 1.99 -0.67 12.26
N GLY A 172 2.89 -1.12 11.35
CA GLY A 172 3.89 -2.16 11.59
C GLY A 172 3.39 -3.60 11.45
N LEU A 173 2.10 -3.83 11.13
CA LEU A 173 1.47 -5.14 10.96
C LEU A 173 1.16 -5.40 9.48
N LYS A 174 1.55 -6.56 8.97
CA LYS A 174 1.31 -6.98 7.59
C LYS A 174 -0.18 -7.15 7.32
N PHE A 175 -0.65 -6.72 6.14
CA PHE A 175 -1.91 -7.19 5.58
C PHE A 175 -1.71 -8.57 4.95
N GLN A 176 -2.69 -9.44 5.15
CA GLN A 176 -2.71 -10.78 4.55
C GLN A 176 -3.82 -10.83 3.51
N ASP A 177 -3.44 -11.09 2.28
CA ASP A 177 -4.37 -11.19 1.16
C ASP A 177 -4.99 -12.59 1.14
N SER A 178 -6.21 -12.71 0.58
CA SER A 178 -6.79 -14.03 0.28
C SER A 178 -5.91 -14.79 -0.73
N PRO A 179 -5.91 -16.13 -0.71
CA PRO A 179 -5.15 -16.91 -1.68
C PRO A 179 -5.52 -16.64 -3.14
N THR A 180 -6.80 -16.37 -3.45
CA THR A 180 -7.29 -15.90 -4.77
C THR A 180 -6.87 -14.47 -5.05
N GLY A 181 -6.69 -13.64 -4.01
CA GLY A 181 -6.20 -12.28 -4.09
C GLY A 181 -7.23 -11.22 -4.45
N PHE A 182 -8.52 -11.45 -4.23
CA PHE A 182 -9.56 -10.42 -4.38
C PHE A 182 -10.03 -9.85 -3.04
N ALA A 183 -10.00 -10.62 -1.94
CA ALA A 183 -10.16 -10.09 -0.59
C ALA A 183 -8.82 -9.55 -0.07
N VAL A 184 -8.42 -8.40 -0.59
CA VAL A 184 -7.20 -7.66 -0.25
C VAL A 184 -7.59 -6.37 0.47
N ALA A 185 -6.90 -6.07 1.57
CA ALA A 185 -7.10 -4.81 2.27
C ALA A 185 -6.63 -3.64 1.41
N GLN A 186 -7.44 -2.58 1.33
CA GLN A 186 -7.05 -1.33 0.72
C GLN A 186 -7.22 -0.19 1.73
N THR A 187 -6.24 0.68 1.83
CA THR A 187 -6.25 1.79 2.79
C THR A 187 -6.47 3.11 2.07
N ASP A 188 -7.54 3.84 2.45
CA ASP A 188 -7.74 5.20 1.96
C ASP A 188 -6.60 6.10 2.42
N THR A 189 -6.05 6.91 1.49
CA THR A 189 -4.90 7.76 1.81
C THR A 189 -5.20 8.86 2.82
N PHE A 190 -6.46 9.26 3.00
CA PHE A 190 -6.84 10.20 4.05
C PHE A 190 -6.62 9.65 5.46
N ARG A 191 -6.66 8.33 5.62
CA ARG A 191 -6.33 7.65 6.87
C ARG A 191 -4.86 7.77 7.25
N LEU A 192 -3.98 8.00 6.27
CA LEU A 192 -2.53 7.89 6.45
C LEU A 192 -1.92 9.23 6.91
N ASP A 193 -1.02 9.13 7.87
CA ASP A 193 -0.09 10.17 8.26
C ASP A 193 1.12 10.20 7.31
N ARG A 194 1.64 9.03 6.95
CA ARG A 194 2.77 8.88 6.02
C ARG A 194 2.82 7.49 5.40
N VAL A 195 3.60 7.41 4.32
CA VAL A 195 3.96 6.17 3.64
C VAL A 195 5.48 6.07 3.57
N GLU A 196 6.03 4.93 3.97
CA GLU A 196 7.46 4.64 3.87
C GLU A 196 7.67 3.45 2.93
N LEU A 197 8.57 3.60 1.95
CA LEU A 197 9.01 2.52 1.08
C LEU A 197 10.36 2.04 1.58
N LEU A 198 10.40 0.85 2.13
CA LEU A 198 11.63 0.20 2.57
C LEU A 198 12.13 -0.67 1.42
N LYS A 199 13.26 -0.28 0.82
CA LYS A 199 13.78 -0.90 -0.40
C LYS A 199 14.74 -2.06 -0.09
N GLY A 200 14.54 -3.18 -0.82
CA GLY A 200 15.29 -4.41 -0.61
C GLY A 200 14.75 -5.30 0.52
N PRO A 201 15.31 -6.52 0.69
CA PRO A 201 14.85 -7.52 1.63
C PRO A 201 14.71 -7.01 3.06
N ALA A 202 13.55 -7.23 3.70
CA ALA A 202 13.23 -6.75 5.04
C ALA A 202 12.84 -7.87 6.02
N SER A 203 12.99 -9.15 5.63
CA SER A 203 12.50 -10.27 6.43
C SER A 203 13.14 -10.40 7.79
N ALA A 204 14.36 -9.92 7.98
CA ALA A 204 15.04 -9.96 9.28
C ALA A 204 14.27 -9.25 10.41
N LEU A 205 13.33 -8.35 10.09
CA LEU A 205 12.47 -7.66 11.06
C LEU A 205 10.98 -7.89 10.83
N TYR A 206 10.57 -8.19 9.59
CA TYR A 206 9.17 -8.18 9.17
C TYR A 206 8.62 -9.56 8.77
N GLY A 207 9.46 -10.61 8.79
CA GLY A 207 9.06 -11.96 8.35
C GLY A 207 8.88 -12.02 6.83
N GLN A 208 7.77 -12.59 6.37
CA GLN A 208 7.53 -12.71 4.93
C GLN A 208 7.58 -11.34 4.24
N SER A 209 8.57 -11.15 3.38
CA SER A 209 8.71 -9.94 2.57
C SER A 209 9.27 -10.22 1.19
N SER A 210 9.01 -9.31 0.26
CA SER A 210 9.53 -9.38 -1.11
C SER A 210 11.02 -9.05 -1.18
N PRO A 211 11.76 -9.58 -2.17
CA PRO A 211 13.11 -9.12 -2.43
C PRO A 211 13.21 -7.63 -2.76
N GLY A 212 12.16 -7.05 -3.36
CA GLY A 212 12.08 -5.62 -3.65
C GLY A 212 11.91 -4.74 -2.42
N GLY A 213 11.34 -5.29 -1.34
CA GLY A 213 11.11 -4.56 -0.10
C GLY A 213 9.68 -4.66 0.44
N LEU A 214 9.21 -3.59 1.07
CA LEU A 214 7.86 -3.46 1.59
C LEU A 214 7.38 -2.00 1.59
N THR A 215 6.06 -1.83 1.68
CA THR A 215 5.41 -0.54 1.93
C THR A 215 4.88 -0.50 3.34
N ALA A 216 5.36 0.45 4.14
CA ALA A 216 4.90 0.68 5.49
C ALA A 216 4.06 1.95 5.56
N MET A 217 2.82 1.81 6.00
CA MET A 217 1.87 2.89 6.17
C MET A 217 1.67 3.16 7.66
N SER A 218 1.49 4.43 8.03
CA SER A 218 1.17 4.83 9.40
C SER A 218 -0.17 5.54 9.43
N SER A 219 -1.06 5.12 10.33
CA SER A 219 -2.37 5.75 10.56
C SER A 219 -2.21 7.09 11.27
N LYS A 220 -3.13 8.02 11.02
CA LYS A 220 -3.30 9.22 11.84
C LYS A 220 -3.72 8.81 13.25
N LEU A 221 -2.99 9.28 14.27
CA LEU A 221 -3.29 9.03 15.68
C LEU A 221 -3.80 10.29 16.38
N PRO A 222 -4.45 10.17 17.56
CA PRO A 222 -4.77 11.31 18.42
C PRO A 222 -3.53 12.13 18.76
N THR A 223 -3.65 13.47 18.75
CA THR A 223 -2.55 14.40 19.00
C THR A 223 -2.64 15.00 20.41
N ASP A 224 -1.64 15.80 20.78
CA ASP A 224 -1.56 16.56 22.03
C ASP A 224 -2.26 17.93 21.96
N GLN A 225 -3.12 18.15 20.97
CA GLN A 225 -3.91 19.37 20.85
C GLN A 225 -5.23 19.21 21.60
N ARG A 226 -5.66 20.27 22.28
CA ARG A 226 -6.86 20.24 23.14
C ARG A 226 -8.15 20.01 22.33
N PHE A 227 -8.24 20.63 21.17
CA PHE A 227 -9.30 20.43 20.18
C PHE A 227 -8.83 20.87 18.81
N TYR A 228 -9.10 20.07 17.80
CA TYR A 228 -8.78 20.35 16.40
C TYR A 228 -9.74 19.62 15.49
N GLY A 229 -9.88 20.13 14.29
CA GLY A 229 -10.65 19.41 13.29
C GLY A 229 -10.60 20.09 11.94
N GLY A 230 -11.25 19.44 10.98
CA GLY A 230 -11.42 19.99 9.66
C GLY A 230 -12.36 19.16 8.80
N VAL A 231 -12.94 19.81 7.82
CA VAL A 231 -13.74 19.22 6.76
C VAL A 231 -13.20 19.69 5.42
N ASN A 232 -13.05 18.80 4.47
CA ASN A 232 -12.59 19.11 3.12
C ASN A 232 -13.54 18.51 2.09
N ALA A 233 -14.00 19.31 1.14
CA ALA A 233 -14.80 18.87 0.00
C ALA A 233 -13.97 19.00 -1.28
N THR A 234 -13.95 17.93 -2.08
CA THR A 234 -13.21 17.85 -3.35
C THR A 234 -14.15 17.45 -4.46
N GLY A 235 -14.07 18.16 -5.59
CA GLY A 235 -14.74 17.82 -6.83
C GLY A 235 -13.75 17.79 -7.99
N GLY A 236 -14.07 17.06 -9.05
CA GLY A 236 -13.12 16.96 -10.16
C GLY A 236 -13.66 16.28 -11.41
N MET A 237 -12.77 16.00 -12.33
CA MET A 237 -13.08 15.27 -13.55
C MET A 237 -13.58 13.86 -13.24
N PHE A 238 -14.30 13.26 -14.19
CA PHE A 238 -14.94 11.96 -14.04
C PHE A 238 -15.96 11.93 -12.89
N ASP A 239 -16.67 13.04 -12.70
CA ASP A 239 -17.69 13.21 -11.65
C ASP A 239 -17.16 12.91 -10.25
N LEU A 240 -15.88 13.19 -10.00
CA LEU A 240 -15.28 13.04 -8.69
C LEU A 240 -16.01 13.92 -7.68
N TYR A 241 -16.50 13.28 -6.63
CA TYR A 241 -16.92 13.93 -5.39
C TYR A 241 -16.24 13.24 -4.21
N ARG A 242 -15.77 14.01 -3.25
CA ARG A 242 -15.16 13.52 -2.02
C ARG A 242 -15.40 14.49 -0.88
N VAL A 243 -15.76 13.96 0.28
CA VAL A 243 -15.83 14.71 1.53
C VAL A 243 -15.02 13.96 2.58
N ASP A 244 -14.05 14.67 3.14
CA ASP A 244 -13.19 14.19 4.21
C ASP A 244 -13.48 14.98 5.48
N ALA A 245 -13.56 14.31 6.64
CA ALA A 245 -13.71 14.94 7.94
C ALA A 245 -12.72 14.34 8.94
N ASP A 246 -12.14 15.18 9.80
CA ASP A 246 -11.16 14.78 10.81
C ASP A 246 -11.39 15.65 12.05
N VAL A 247 -11.66 15.03 13.19
CA VAL A 247 -11.90 15.72 14.46
C VAL A 247 -11.17 14.99 15.58
N GLY A 248 -10.48 15.72 16.42
CA GLY A 248 -9.77 15.16 17.55
C GLY A 248 -9.56 16.15 18.69
N GLY A 249 -9.06 15.65 19.78
CA GLY A 249 -8.76 16.45 20.96
C GLY A 249 -8.64 15.66 22.24
N PHE A 250 -8.73 16.36 23.36
CA PHE A 250 -8.75 15.77 24.69
C PHE A 250 -10.18 15.33 25.05
N ALA A 251 -10.33 14.09 25.49
CA ALA A 251 -11.58 13.59 26.07
C ALA A 251 -11.66 13.86 27.58
N THR A 252 -10.51 14.11 28.24
CA THR A 252 -10.40 14.51 29.63
C THR A 252 -9.60 15.81 29.73
N ASP A 253 -9.90 16.66 30.71
CA ASP A 253 -9.28 18.00 30.84
C ASP A 253 -7.75 17.95 30.98
N ASP A 254 -7.23 16.91 31.59
CA ASP A 254 -5.80 16.66 31.80
C ASP A 254 -5.08 16.09 30.58
N GLY A 255 -5.82 15.79 29.48
CA GLY A 255 -5.27 15.17 28.28
C GLY A 255 -4.81 13.72 28.45
N MET A 256 -5.19 13.06 29.54
CA MET A 256 -4.90 11.65 29.78
C MET A 256 -5.63 10.75 28.81
N VAL A 257 -6.81 11.15 28.34
CA VAL A 257 -7.55 10.48 27.27
C VAL A 257 -7.68 11.43 26.09
N ARG A 258 -7.18 11.00 24.94
CA ARG A 258 -7.23 11.74 23.67
C ARG A 258 -8.02 10.93 22.66
N TYR A 259 -8.76 11.61 21.80
CA TYR A 259 -9.54 10.97 20.73
C TYR A 259 -9.25 11.59 19.38
N ARG A 260 -9.48 10.80 18.34
CA ARG A 260 -9.54 11.25 16.95
C ARG A 260 -10.53 10.39 16.20
N VAL A 261 -11.38 11.04 15.41
CA VAL A 261 -12.28 10.36 14.47
C VAL A 261 -12.09 11.02 13.11
N TYR A 262 -11.80 10.22 12.12
CA TYR A 262 -11.73 10.71 10.75
C TYR A 262 -12.44 9.76 9.81
N GLY A 263 -12.91 10.29 8.69
CA GLY A 263 -13.62 9.51 7.69
C GLY A 263 -13.70 10.19 6.35
N THR A 264 -14.09 9.42 5.35
CA THR A 264 -14.25 9.88 3.97
C THR A 264 -15.46 9.23 3.34
N ILE A 265 -16.13 10.00 2.49
CA ILE A 265 -17.12 9.54 1.52
C ILE A 265 -16.65 10.03 0.16
N ASN A 266 -16.50 9.13 -0.80
CA ASN A 266 -16.10 9.52 -2.14
C ASN A 266 -16.71 8.62 -3.21
N GLY A 267 -16.74 9.14 -4.43
CA GLY A 267 -17.07 8.40 -5.63
C GLY A 267 -16.62 9.14 -6.87
N GLN A 268 -16.38 8.38 -7.92
CA GLN A 268 -16.02 8.90 -9.24
C GLN A 268 -16.35 7.86 -10.31
N HIS A 269 -16.56 8.30 -11.54
CA HIS A 269 -16.43 7.43 -12.70
C HIS A 269 -14.95 7.21 -13.02
N THR A 270 -14.65 6.14 -13.76
CA THR A 270 -13.30 5.95 -14.31
C THR A 270 -13.24 6.49 -15.75
N GLN A 271 -12.05 6.52 -16.36
CA GLN A 271 -11.94 6.88 -17.78
C GLN A 271 -12.53 5.83 -18.71
N LEU A 272 -12.72 4.59 -18.24
CA LEU A 272 -13.35 3.53 -19.00
C LEU A 272 -14.88 3.71 -19.00
N SER A 273 -15.49 3.43 -20.12
CA SER A 273 -16.92 3.58 -20.25
C SER A 273 -17.68 2.77 -19.20
N ARG A 274 -18.62 3.43 -18.50
CA ARG A 274 -19.61 2.80 -17.60
C ARG A 274 -19.04 2.11 -16.36
N THR A 275 -17.83 2.47 -15.94
CA THR A 275 -17.22 1.96 -14.70
C THR A 275 -17.03 3.08 -13.70
N GLY A 276 -17.05 2.76 -12.41
CA GLY A 276 -16.90 3.75 -11.35
C GLY A 276 -16.36 3.13 -10.06
N SER A 277 -16.10 3.99 -9.09
CA SER A 277 -15.70 3.58 -7.74
C SER A 277 -16.42 4.44 -6.71
N ARG A 278 -16.80 3.82 -5.59
CA ARG A 278 -17.42 4.49 -4.44
C ARG A 278 -16.85 3.93 -3.16
N ARG A 279 -16.65 4.80 -2.17
CA ARG A 279 -16.12 4.42 -0.87
C ARG A 279 -16.76 5.21 0.25
N PHE A 280 -17.00 4.51 1.33
CA PHE A 280 -17.22 5.06 2.66
C PHE A 280 -16.18 4.49 3.61
N SER A 281 -15.54 5.31 4.44
CA SER A 281 -14.61 4.86 5.48
C SER A 281 -14.71 5.74 6.71
N ILE A 282 -14.64 5.10 7.91
CA ILE A 282 -14.59 5.78 9.19
C ILE A 282 -13.56 5.11 10.10
N SER A 283 -12.81 5.91 10.85
CA SER A 283 -11.74 5.43 11.72
C SER A 283 -11.73 6.21 13.05
N PRO A 284 -12.43 5.71 14.09
CA PRO A 284 -12.31 6.22 15.44
C PRO A 284 -11.04 5.71 16.12
N SER A 285 -10.43 6.53 16.96
CA SER A 285 -9.28 6.14 17.79
C SER A 285 -9.27 6.87 19.13
N PHE A 286 -8.71 6.19 20.14
CA PHE A 286 -8.54 6.72 21.48
C PHE A 286 -7.13 6.38 21.97
N THR A 287 -6.45 7.35 22.59
CA THR A 287 -5.18 7.14 23.27
C THR A 287 -5.36 7.43 24.75
N PHE A 288 -5.02 6.46 25.57
CA PHE A 288 -5.03 6.52 27.03
C PHE A 288 -3.58 6.65 27.55
N GLY A 289 -3.39 7.36 28.65
CA GLY A 289 -2.10 7.51 29.32
C GLY A 289 -1.40 8.86 29.08
N GLY A 290 -1.97 9.73 28.25
CA GLY A 290 -1.43 11.08 28.00
C GLY A 290 0.05 11.07 27.60
N ASP A 291 0.89 11.82 28.29
CA ASP A 291 2.36 11.84 28.14
C ASP A 291 3.07 10.93 29.16
N GLY A 292 2.34 10.06 29.84
CA GLY A 292 2.84 9.14 30.85
C GLY A 292 3.76 8.05 30.28
N PRO A 293 4.35 7.22 31.15
CA PRO A 293 5.25 6.15 30.71
C PRO A 293 4.53 5.02 29.99
N THR A 294 3.21 4.90 30.17
CA THR A 294 2.38 3.89 29.51
C THR A 294 1.32 4.57 28.67
N THR A 295 1.29 4.26 27.39
CA THR A 295 0.23 4.72 26.48
C THR A 295 -0.42 3.54 25.79
N LEU A 296 -1.75 3.53 25.73
CA LEU A 296 -2.55 2.56 24.96
C LEU A 296 -3.37 3.32 23.93
N THR A 297 -3.15 3.03 22.65
CA THR A 297 -4.00 3.53 21.58
C THR A 297 -4.86 2.41 21.03
N LEU A 298 -6.17 2.63 20.96
CA LEU A 298 -7.14 1.75 20.30
C LEU A 298 -7.63 2.43 19.04
N LEU A 299 -7.55 1.72 17.90
CA LEU A 299 -8.02 2.20 16.59
C LEU A 299 -9.07 1.24 16.04
N GLY A 300 -10.21 1.78 15.64
CA GLY A 300 -11.19 1.12 14.80
C GLY A 300 -11.07 1.57 13.35
N ASN A 301 -11.46 0.72 12.43
CA ASN A 301 -11.67 1.10 11.04
C ASN A 301 -12.80 0.28 10.45
N TYR A 302 -13.68 0.94 9.75
CA TYR A 302 -14.66 0.31 8.87
C TYR A 302 -14.61 1.00 7.52
N GLN A 303 -14.50 0.21 6.45
CA GLN A 303 -14.52 0.69 5.06
C GLN A 303 -15.47 -0.17 4.25
N TYR A 304 -16.27 0.47 3.42
CA TYR A 304 -17.18 -0.16 2.48
C TYR A 304 -16.99 0.44 1.09
N ASP A 305 -16.61 -0.41 0.15
CA ASP A 305 -16.48 -0.10 -1.27
C ASP A 305 -17.61 -0.84 -2.01
N PRO A 306 -18.81 -0.22 -2.21
CA PRO A 306 -19.94 -0.87 -2.91
C PRO A 306 -19.64 -1.13 -4.38
N GLU A 307 -18.74 -0.33 -4.96
CA GLU A 307 -18.32 -0.37 -6.34
C GLU A 307 -16.83 0.03 -6.41
N ASN A 308 -16.03 -0.70 -7.17
CA ASN A 308 -14.61 -0.39 -7.27
C ASN A 308 -14.00 -0.77 -8.63
N GLY A 309 -14.34 0.00 -9.63
CA GLY A 309 -13.76 0.00 -10.97
C GLY A 309 -13.66 -1.35 -11.67
N SER A 310 -13.04 -1.33 -12.84
CA SER A 310 -12.61 -2.51 -13.59
C SER A 310 -11.10 -2.70 -13.49
N TYR A 311 -10.58 -3.83 -13.93
CA TYR A 311 -9.13 -3.98 -14.20
C TYR A 311 -8.67 -3.10 -15.35
N GLY A 312 -9.57 -2.75 -16.29
CA GLY A 312 -9.27 -1.88 -17.42
C GLY A 312 -8.40 -2.52 -18.48
N GLY A 313 -8.37 -3.84 -18.57
CA GLY A 313 -7.66 -4.56 -19.62
C GLY A 313 -8.22 -4.22 -21.00
N VAL A 314 -7.34 -4.08 -21.99
CA VAL A 314 -7.71 -3.88 -23.39
C VAL A 314 -6.80 -4.75 -24.25
N PRO A 315 -7.26 -5.26 -25.40
CA PRO A 315 -6.44 -6.06 -26.28
C PRO A 315 -5.16 -5.29 -26.70
N LEU A 316 -4.04 -5.99 -26.77
CA LEU A 316 -2.77 -5.41 -27.22
C LEU A 316 -2.89 -4.88 -28.65
N ILE A 317 -3.56 -5.64 -29.54
CA ILE A 317 -3.92 -5.20 -30.89
C ILE A 317 -5.15 -4.28 -30.77
N GLY A 318 -5.05 -3.09 -31.32
CA GLY A 318 -6.03 -2.01 -31.15
C GLY A 318 -5.67 -1.02 -30.03
N SER A 319 -4.71 -1.34 -29.16
CA SER A 319 -4.22 -0.40 -28.14
C SER A 319 -2.75 -0.04 -28.30
N LEU A 320 -1.81 -0.92 -28.05
CA LEU A 320 -0.39 -0.71 -28.29
C LEU A 320 -0.01 -0.84 -29.77
N LYS A 321 -0.55 -1.86 -30.45
CA LYS A 321 -0.42 -2.05 -31.88
C LYS A 321 -1.72 -1.70 -32.59
N ARG A 322 -1.58 -1.12 -33.79
CA ARG A 322 -2.71 -0.75 -34.61
C ARG A 322 -3.38 -1.99 -35.19
N ALA A 323 -4.71 -2.12 -35.03
CA ALA A 323 -5.54 -3.11 -35.70
C ALA A 323 -5.88 -2.67 -37.14
N SER A 324 -6.52 -3.55 -37.92
CA SER A 324 -7.01 -3.24 -39.29
C SER A 324 -7.98 -2.05 -39.29
N TYR A 325 -8.81 -1.94 -38.26
CA TYR A 325 -9.77 -0.86 -38.05
C TYR A 325 -9.15 0.40 -37.37
N GLY A 326 -7.87 0.39 -36.97
CA GLY A 326 -7.21 1.50 -36.29
C GLY A 326 -6.93 1.21 -34.82
N TYR A 327 -7.14 2.23 -33.97
CA TYR A 327 -6.96 2.13 -32.50
C TYR A 327 -8.32 2.19 -31.79
N LEU A 328 -8.46 1.40 -30.72
CA LEU A 328 -9.58 1.47 -29.80
C LEU A 328 -9.60 2.84 -29.07
N PRO A 329 -10.76 3.39 -28.76
CA PRO A 329 -10.84 4.62 -27.99
C PRO A 329 -10.31 4.39 -26.56
N ARG A 330 -9.74 5.46 -25.96
CA ARG A 330 -9.14 5.41 -24.61
C ARG A 330 -10.12 5.11 -23.48
N ASN A 331 -11.41 5.15 -23.75
CA ASN A 331 -12.49 4.76 -22.85
C ASN A 331 -13.09 3.39 -23.19
N PHE A 332 -12.45 2.62 -24.07
CA PHE A 332 -12.91 1.26 -24.39
C PHE A 332 -12.90 0.40 -23.13
N TYR A 333 -13.95 -0.39 -22.98
CA TYR A 333 -14.16 -1.33 -21.90
C TYR A 333 -14.41 -2.71 -22.49
N ASP A 334 -13.68 -3.73 -22.05
CA ASP A 334 -13.78 -5.12 -22.53
C ASP A 334 -14.89 -5.91 -21.84
N GLY A 335 -15.35 -5.42 -20.70
CA GLY A 335 -16.33 -6.07 -19.83
C GLY A 335 -17.79 -5.82 -20.22
N ASP A 336 -18.69 -6.07 -19.27
CA ASP A 336 -20.12 -5.87 -19.38
C ASP A 336 -20.71 -5.35 -18.07
N VAL A 337 -21.48 -4.25 -18.12
CA VAL A 337 -22.06 -3.63 -16.91
C VAL A 337 -23.14 -4.50 -16.26
N SER A 338 -23.78 -5.42 -17.01
CA SER A 338 -24.75 -6.35 -16.45
C SER A 338 -24.14 -7.34 -15.47
N ALA A 339 -22.83 -7.61 -15.61
CA ALA A 339 -22.09 -8.56 -14.79
C ALA A 339 -21.07 -7.89 -13.86
N GLU A 340 -20.66 -6.64 -14.15
CA GLU A 340 -19.60 -5.99 -13.38
C GLU A 340 -20.00 -5.75 -11.93
N LYS A 341 -19.27 -6.35 -11.00
CA LYS A 341 -19.49 -6.21 -9.57
C LYS A 341 -18.18 -6.34 -8.83
N PHE A 342 -17.85 -5.34 -8.06
CA PHE A 342 -16.79 -5.43 -7.05
C PHE A 342 -17.26 -4.75 -5.79
N ASN A 343 -17.64 -5.56 -4.79
CA ASN A 343 -18.13 -5.10 -3.51
C ASN A 343 -17.19 -5.60 -2.43
N ARG A 344 -16.57 -4.68 -1.67
CA ARG A 344 -15.68 -5.02 -0.56
C ARG A 344 -16.14 -4.35 0.72
N ARG A 345 -16.16 -5.12 1.79
CA ARG A 345 -16.34 -4.65 3.17
C ARG A 345 -15.12 -5.08 3.97
N GLN A 346 -14.50 -4.14 4.66
CA GLN A 346 -13.39 -4.43 5.56
C GLN A 346 -13.59 -3.73 6.89
N GLY A 347 -13.32 -4.45 7.97
CA GLY A 347 -13.34 -3.93 9.33
C GLY A 347 -12.07 -4.31 10.07
N ALA A 348 -11.54 -3.43 10.91
CA ALA A 348 -10.37 -3.73 11.71
C ALA A 348 -10.44 -3.08 13.10
N ILE A 349 -9.88 -3.78 14.08
CA ILE A 349 -9.58 -3.24 15.41
C ILE A 349 -8.09 -3.44 15.63
N THR A 350 -7.40 -2.35 16.01
CA THR A 350 -5.96 -2.34 16.27
C THR A 350 -5.71 -1.76 17.65
N TYR A 351 -4.78 -2.36 18.40
CA TYR A 351 -4.22 -1.75 19.61
C TYR A 351 -2.73 -1.48 19.41
N ILE A 352 -2.25 -0.41 20.05
CA ILE A 352 -0.82 -0.07 20.15
C ILE A 352 -0.56 0.29 21.61
N LEU A 353 0.22 -0.54 22.30
CA LEU A 353 0.62 -0.31 23.68
C LEU A 353 2.12 -0.04 23.70
N ASN A 354 2.50 1.07 24.32
CA ASN A 354 3.89 1.40 24.60
C ASN A 354 4.07 1.59 26.11
N HIS A 355 5.14 1.04 26.66
CA HIS A 355 5.53 1.22 28.04
C HIS A 355 7.02 1.52 28.14
N ARG A 356 7.36 2.59 28.83
CA ARG A 356 8.73 2.99 29.13
C ARG A 356 9.03 2.67 30.58
N PHE A 357 9.91 1.69 30.82
CA PHE A 357 10.35 1.34 32.18
C PHE A 357 11.28 2.41 32.77
N ASN A 358 12.19 2.92 31.93
CA ASN A 358 13.13 4.00 32.23
C ASN A 358 13.67 4.58 30.91
N ASP A 359 14.73 5.39 30.95
CA ASP A 359 15.31 6.05 29.76
C ASP A 359 16.02 5.08 28.82
N ASP A 360 16.38 3.89 29.31
CA ASP A 360 17.12 2.88 28.53
C ASP A 360 16.23 1.72 28.07
N TRP A 361 15.15 1.40 28.77
CA TRP A 361 14.34 0.22 28.50
C TRP A 361 12.87 0.56 28.23
N SER A 362 12.35 -0.03 27.17
CA SER A 362 10.95 0.12 26.78
C SER A 362 10.39 -1.19 26.20
N PHE A 363 9.08 -1.31 26.29
CA PHE A 363 8.30 -2.38 25.68
C PHE A 363 7.21 -1.79 24.80
N SER A 364 7.02 -2.34 23.63
CA SER A 364 5.89 -1.98 22.75
C SER A 364 5.24 -3.24 22.19
N THR A 365 3.92 -3.25 22.15
CA THR A 365 3.19 -4.31 21.47
C THR A 365 2.02 -3.71 20.69
N ARG A 366 1.76 -4.30 19.55
CA ARG A 366 0.64 -3.93 18.68
C ARG A 366 -0.04 -5.18 18.15
N GLY A 367 -1.34 -5.10 17.97
CA GLY A 367 -2.09 -6.21 17.39
C GLY A 367 -3.29 -5.70 16.62
N ARG A 368 -3.65 -6.42 15.57
CA ARG A 368 -4.80 -6.13 14.71
C ARG A 368 -5.58 -7.40 14.42
N TYR A 369 -6.88 -7.30 14.57
CA TYR A 369 -7.83 -8.20 13.96
C TYR A 369 -8.50 -7.48 12.80
N ASP A 370 -8.56 -8.12 11.64
CA ASP A 370 -9.30 -7.60 10.48
C ASP A 370 -10.17 -8.69 9.82
N ASP A 371 -11.33 -8.25 9.30
CA ASP A 371 -12.32 -9.04 8.57
C ASP A 371 -12.53 -8.36 7.22
N ILE A 372 -12.30 -9.12 6.13
CA ILE A 372 -12.44 -8.61 4.75
C ILE A 372 -13.33 -9.55 3.97
N ARG A 373 -14.38 -8.99 3.36
CA ARG A 373 -15.31 -9.71 2.49
C ARG A 373 -15.34 -9.04 1.14
N THR A 374 -15.19 -9.84 0.09
CA THR A 374 -15.25 -9.38 -1.30
C THR A 374 -16.21 -10.26 -2.09
N VAL A 375 -17.06 -9.62 -2.87
CA VAL A 375 -17.85 -10.26 -3.93
C VAL A 375 -17.41 -9.62 -5.23
N TYR A 376 -16.87 -10.43 -6.11
CA TYR A 376 -16.36 -10.02 -7.40
C TYR A 376 -17.08 -10.79 -8.52
N ARG A 377 -17.44 -10.10 -9.59
CA ARG A 377 -17.88 -10.66 -10.87
C ARG A 377 -17.47 -9.69 -11.96
N SER A 378 -16.92 -10.18 -13.05
CA SER A 378 -16.54 -9.36 -14.20
C SER A 378 -16.55 -10.20 -15.47
N VAL A 379 -16.70 -9.53 -16.60
CA VAL A 379 -16.45 -10.08 -17.93
C VAL A 379 -15.11 -9.51 -18.41
N TYR A 380 -14.34 -10.30 -19.13
CA TYR A 380 -13.06 -9.91 -19.68
C TYR A 380 -12.83 -10.58 -21.04
N ASP A 381 -11.99 -9.98 -21.87
CA ASP A 381 -11.66 -10.51 -23.18
C ASP A 381 -10.70 -11.70 -23.10
N ASN A 382 -10.81 -12.64 -24.06
CA ASN A 382 -9.88 -13.75 -24.28
C ASN A 382 -9.05 -13.54 -25.55
N GLY A 383 -9.14 -12.38 -26.18
CA GLY A 383 -8.54 -12.06 -27.47
C GLY A 383 -9.54 -12.07 -28.62
N TYR A 384 -9.04 -11.75 -29.79
CA TYR A 384 -9.90 -11.68 -30.98
C TYR A 384 -10.30 -13.07 -31.50
N TYR A 385 -11.56 -13.17 -31.90
CA TYR A 385 -12.13 -14.37 -32.46
C TYR A 385 -11.60 -14.62 -33.89
N ASN A 386 -11.20 -15.86 -34.18
CA ASN A 386 -10.69 -16.32 -35.49
C ASN A 386 -9.51 -15.53 -36.08
N SER A 387 -8.59 -15.07 -35.26
CA SER A 387 -7.43 -14.34 -35.73
C SER A 387 -6.17 -14.90 -35.08
N ASP A 388 -5.29 -15.53 -35.88
CA ASP A 388 -4.02 -16.08 -35.41
C ASP A 388 -3.04 -15.01 -34.92
N ASP A 389 -3.16 -13.78 -35.47
CA ASP A 389 -2.30 -12.63 -35.13
C ASP A 389 -3.06 -11.48 -34.43
N GLY A 390 -4.39 -11.60 -34.26
CA GLY A 390 -5.25 -10.58 -33.65
C GLY A 390 -5.40 -9.30 -34.48
N THR A 391 -4.90 -9.26 -35.73
CA THR A 391 -4.91 -8.02 -36.52
C THR A 391 -6.15 -7.84 -37.38
N SER A 392 -6.80 -8.92 -37.75
CA SER A 392 -7.97 -8.93 -38.66
C SER A 392 -9.33 -9.03 -37.92
N GLY A 393 -9.30 -9.43 -36.64
CA GLY A 393 -10.54 -9.65 -35.89
C GLY A 393 -11.17 -8.36 -35.41
N GLN A 394 -12.51 -8.29 -35.50
CA GLN A 394 -13.32 -7.21 -34.91
C GLN A 394 -14.09 -7.69 -33.69
N MET A 395 -14.28 -9.00 -33.57
CA MET A 395 -14.99 -9.61 -32.46
C MET A 395 -14.00 -10.07 -31.39
N LEU A 396 -14.24 -9.68 -30.15
CA LEU A 396 -13.54 -10.19 -28.97
C LEU A 396 -14.32 -11.33 -28.36
N SER A 397 -13.70 -12.50 -28.26
CA SER A 397 -14.19 -13.56 -27.39
C SER A 397 -14.08 -13.14 -25.93
N ARG A 398 -15.10 -13.45 -25.12
CA ARG A 398 -15.14 -13.05 -23.71
C ARG A 398 -15.53 -14.22 -22.80
N SER A 399 -15.06 -14.13 -21.57
CA SER A 399 -15.45 -15.01 -20.46
C SER A 399 -15.93 -14.19 -19.28
N ALA A 400 -16.72 -14.81 -18.43
CA ALA A 400 -17.16 -14.25 -17.17
C ALA A 400 -16.54 -15.04 -16.00
N TYR A 401 -16.05 -14.31 -15.00
CA TYR A 401 -15.44 -14.86 -13.81
C TYR A 401 -15.94 -14.15 -12.57
N GLY A 402 -16.05 -14.86 -11.45
CA GLY A 402 -16.45 -14.28 -10.19
C GLY A 402 -15.91 -15.02 -9.00
N THR A 403 -15.76 -14.30 -7.86
CA THR A 403 -15.39 -14.90 -6.60
C THR A 403 -16.25 -14.38 -5.46
N GLN A 404 -16.36 -15.21 -4.40
CA GLN A 404 -16.85 -14.81 -3.09
C GLN A 404 -15.78 -15.19 -2.07
N GLU A 405 -15.18 -14.18 -1.48
CA GLU A 405 -14.05 -14.34 -0.57
C GLU A 405 -14.32 -13.72 0.78
N HIS A 406 -13.87 -14.40 1.83
CA HIS A 406 -13.95 -13.91 3.18
C HIS A 406 -12.71 -14.29 3.97
N THR A 407 -11.93 -13.29 4.39
CA THR A 407 -10.72 -13.48 5.20
C THR A 407 -10.89 -12.93 6.60
N TYR A 408 -10.36 -13.69 7.55
CA TYR A 408 -10.18 -13.30 8.96
C TYR A 408 -8.69 -13.33 9.26
N ASN A 409 -8.15 -12.23 9.69
CA ASN A 409 -6.73 -12.08 9.97
C ASN A 409 -6.49 -11.61 11.39
N LEU A 410 -5.50 -12.21 12.04
CA LEU A 410 -5.00 -11.76 13.33
C LEU A 410 -3.49 -11.60 13.21
N ALA A 411 -2.98 -10.44 13.59
CA ALA A 411 -1.55 -10.18 13.64
C ALA A 411 -1.19 -9.44 14.93
N PHE A 412 -0.07 -9.81 15.55
CA PHE A 412 0.54 -9.01 16.60
C PHE A 412 2.06 -9.04 16.52
N ASP A 413 2.70 -7.99 17.04
CA ASP A 413 4.14 -7.80 17.10
C ASP A 413 4.50 -7.16 18.44
N SER A 414 5.38 -7.78 19.19
CA SER A 414 5.83 -7.33 20.50
C SER A 414 7.35 -7.13 20.49
N GLN A 415 7.81 -6.02 21.02
CA GLN A 415 9.20 -5.59 20.98
C GLN A 415 9.66 -5.15 22.36
N PHE A 416 10.80 -5.63 22.78
CA PHE A 416 11.52 -5.18 23.95
C PHE A 416 12.81 -4.50 23.49
N LYS A 417 12.99 -3.23 23.81
CA LYS A 417 14.12 -2.40 23.39
C LYS A 417 14.94 -1.97 24.56
N GLY A 418 16.26 -1.98 24.39
CA GLY A 418 17.20 -1.60 25.44
C GLY A 418 18.42 -0.87 24.91
N LYS A 419 18.97 0.04 25.73
CA LYS A 419 20.24 0.72 25.48
C LYS A 419 21.27 0.24 26.51
N VAL A 420 22.40 -0.27 26.05
CA VAL A 420 23.47 -0.80 26.90
C VAL A 420 24.81 -0.23 26.43
N ARG A 421 25.76 -0.14 27.34
CA ARG A 421 27.17 0.27 27.03
C ARG A 421 28.14 -0.82 27.45
N THR A 422 29.05 -1.18 26.53
CA THR A 422 30.17 -2.09 26.79
C THR A 422 31.47 -1.37 26.43
N GLY A 423 32.11 -0.78 27.42
CA GLY A 423 33.29 0.09 27.22
C GLY A 423 32.96 1.27 26.30
N PRO A 424 33.64 1.43 25.15
CA PRO A 424 33.41 2.54 24.23
C PRO A 424 32.19 2.32 23.30
N LEU A 425 31.59 1.14 23.31
CA LEU A 425 30.50 0.77 22.43
C LEU A 425 29.15 1.12 23.08
N ARG A 426 28.23 1.66 22.27
CA ARG A 426 26.83 1.86 22.64
C ARG A 426 25.98 0.92 21.82
N HIS A 427 25.16 0.13 22.49
CA HIS A 427 24.26 -0.84 21.89
C HIS A 427 22.82 -0.35 21.98
N ALA A 428 22.08 -0.42 20.86
CA ALA A 428 20.63 -0.31 20.85
C ALA A 428 20.07 -1.70 20.48
N LEU A 429 19.65 -2.42 21.52
CA LEU A 429 19.16 -3.79 21.44
C LEU A 429 17.65 -3.78 21.16
N MET A 430 17.20 -4.71 20.36
CA MET A 430 15.78 -5.02 20.18
C MET A 430 15.58 -6.52 20.10
N PHE A 431 14.64 -7.05 20.89
CA PHE A 431 14.15 -8.41 20.83
C PHE A 431 12.66 -8.36 20.51
N GLY A 432 12.22 -9.15 19.55
CA GLY A 432 10.83 -9.16 19.15
C GLY A 432 10.27 -10.54 18.88
N PHE A 433 8.97 -10.61 19.02
CA PHE A 433 8.16 -11.78 18.73
C PHE A 433 6.90 -11.35 18.03
N ASP A 434 6.55 -11.98 16.92
CA ASP A 434 5.29 -11.76 16.23
C ASP A 434 4.55 -13.05 15.88
N TYR A 435 3.26 -12.88 15.68
CA TYR A 435 2.35 -13.94 15.27
C TYR A 435 1.38 -13.41 14.24
N MET A 436 1.14 -14.19 13.20
CA MET A 436 0.10 -13.95 12.20
C MET A 436 -0.73 -15.22 12.02
N GLN A 437 -2.04 -15.03 11.89
CA GLN A 437 -2.99 -16.10 11.56
C GLN A 437 -3.97 -15.59 10.52
N GLN A 438 -4.30 -16.43 9.55
CA GLN A 438 -5.33 -16.17 8.55
C GLN A 438 -6.25 -17.36 8.44
N LYS A 439 -7.55 -17.08 8.26
CA LYS A 439 -8.52 -18.03 7.70
C LYS A 439 -9.18 -17.36 6.50
N ALA A 440 -9.03 -17.94 5.32
CA ALA A 440 -9.67 -17.50 4.08
C ALA A 440 -10.66 -18.56 3.60
N ASN A 441 -11.85 -18.12 3.20
CA ASN A 441 -12.87 -18.96 2.55
C ASN A 441 -13.09 -18.36 1.17
N ASP A 442 -12.86 -19.13 0.14
CA ASP A 442 -12.88 -18.66 -1.25
C ASP A 442 -13.72 -19.60 -2.10
N THR A 443 -14.58 -19.02 -2.93
CA THR A 443 -15.36 -19.74 -3.93
C THR A 443 -15.18 -19.01 -5.26
N GLU A 444 -14.73 -19.75 -6.28
CA GLU A 444 -14.54 -19.24 -7.62
C GLU A 444 -15.57 -19.83 -8.56
N ALA A 445 -16.08 -19.02 -9.49
CA ALA A 445 -17.07 -19.41 -10.49
C ALA A 445 -16.66 -18.86 -11.85
N TYR A 446 -16.96 -19.62 -12.89
CA TYR A 446 -16.62 -19.31 -14.26
C TYR A 446 -17.83 -19.53 -15.17
N GLY A 447 -17.85 -18.82 -16.31
CA GLY A 447 -18.86 -18.98 -17.35
C GLY A 447 -18.47 -18.26 -18.63
N ASP A 448 -19.19 -18.59 -19.70
CA ASP A 448 -19.01 -17.91 -20.96
C ASP A 448 -19.71 -16.55 -20.96
N ALA A 449 -19.21 -15.64 -21.75
CA ALA A 449 -19.84 -14.35 -22.01
C ALA A 449 -19.97 -14.15 -23.53
N PRO A 450 -21.03 -13.44 -24.02
CA PRO A 450 -21.18 -13.14 -25.44
C PRO A 450 -19.98 -12.36 -25.97
N ASP A 451 -19.58 -12.64 -27.21
CA ASP A 451 -18.53 -11.92 -27.92
C ASP A 451 -18.86 -10.43 -28.05
N LEU A 452 -17.85 -9.57 -28.08
CA LEU A 452 -18.00 -8.12 -28.18
C LEU A 452 -17.50 -7.60 -29.53
N ASP A 453 -18.38 -6.92 -30.29
CA ASP A 453 -17.95 -6.12 -31.44
C ASP A 453 -17.23 -4.86 -30.95
N VAL A 454 -15.93 -4.73 -31.22
CA VAL A 454 -15.12 -3.59 -30.74
C VAL A 454 -15.46 -2.26 -31.41
N LEU A 455 -16.12 -2.28 -32.57
CA LEU A 455 -16.54 -1.07 -33.28
C LEU A 455 -17.97 -0.62 -32.88
N HIS A 456 -18.82 -1.55 -32.46
CA HIS A 456 -20.17 -1.27 -32.01
C HIS A 456 -20.46 -2.00 -30.69
N PRO A 457 -19.74 -1.66 -29.60
CA PRO A 457 -19.79 -2.43 -28.37
C PRO A 457 -21.13 -2.29 -27.66
N ASP A 458 -21.80 -3.43 -27.40
CA ASP A 458 -22.93 -3.54 -26.49
C ASP A 458 -22.44 -4.02 -25.12
N TYR A 459 -22.59 -3.16 -24.11
CA TYR A 459 -22.16 -3.42 -22.73
C TYR A 459 -23.32 -3.87 -21.82
N HIS A 460 -24.46 -4.25 -22.39
CA HIS A 460 -25.65 -4.66 -21.65
C HIS A 460 -26.16 -6.06 -22.06
N MET A 461 -25.24 -6.90 -22.49
CA MET A 461 -25.60 -8.26 -22.89
C MET A 461 -25.97 -9.11 -21.67
N ALA A 462 -26.86 -10.07 -21.87
CA ALA A 462 -27.21 -11.02 -20.81
C ALA A 462 -26.07 -12.00 -20.59
N ILE A 463 -25.50 -11.96 -19.38
CA ILE A 463 -24.44 -12.87 -18.94
C ILE A 463 -25.07 -13.96 -18.08
N ALA A 464 -24.89 -15.22 -18.47
CA ALA A 464 -25.39 -16.38 -17.73
C ALA A 464 -24.85 -16.46 -16.30
N ASP A 465 -25.54 -17.19 -15.45
CA ASP A 465 -25.05 -17.47 -14.10
C ASP A 465 -23.74 -18.26 -14.16
N LEU A 466 -22.81 -17.86 -13.33
CA LEU A 466 -21.49 -18.50 -13.24
C LEU A 466 -21.60 -19.83 -12.51
N THR A 467 -20.89 -20.83 -13.00
CA THR A 467 -20.80 -22.15 -12.37
C THR A 467 -19.62 -22.17 -11.38
N PRO A 468 -19.86 -22.41 -10.09
CA PRO A 468 -18.78 -22.64 -9.14
C PRO A 468 -17.97 -23.88 -9.54
N TYR A 469 -16.65 -23.73 -9.63
CA TYR A 469 -15.74 -24.80 -10.02
C TYR A 469 -14.63 -25.06 -8.98
N LEU A 470 -14.43 -24.12 -8.06
CA LEU A 470 -13.43 -24.21 -7.01
C LEU A 470 -13.99 -23.64 -5.71
N ARG A 471 -13.84 -24.36 -4.62
CA ARG A 471 -14.18 -23.90 -3.28
C ARG A 471 -13.17 -24.40 -2.27
N TYR A 472 -12.44 -23.51 -1.63
CA TYR A 472 -11.48 -23.88 -0.63
C TYR A 472 -11.48 -23.02 0.64
N VAL A 473 -10.94 -23.62 1.70
CA VAL A 473 -10.68 -22.96 2.96
C VAL A 473 -9.19 -23.08 3.26
N THR A 474 -8.51 -21.95 3.33
CA THR A 474 -7.11 -21.89 3.71
C THR A 474 -6.99 -21.39 5.16
N LYS A 475 -6.22 -22.13 5.97
CA LYS A 475 -5.82 -21.72 7.32
C LYS A 475 -4.31 -21.66 7.37
N SER A 476 -3.76 -20.49 7.66
CA SER A 476 -2.32 -20.32 7.81
C SER A 476 -1.96 -19.62 9.11
N HIS A 477 -0.78 -19.90 9.63
CA HIS A 477 -0.21 -19.21 10.76
C HIS A 477 1.30 -19.13 10.63
N GLN A 478 1.86 -18.06 11.16
CA GLN A 478 3.28 -17.81 11.24
C GLN A 478 3.65 -17.32 12.63
N ILE A 479 4.75 -17.83 13.14
CA ILE A 479 5.41 -17.36 14.36
C ILE A 479 6.78 -16.85 13.94
N GLY A 480 7.18 -15.68 14.43
CA GLY A 480 8.50 -15.10 14.21
C GLY A 480 9.16 -14.68 15.52
N ALA A 481 10.43 -15.03 15.68
CA ALA A 481 11.26 -14.51 16.76
C ALA A 481 12.49 -13.84 16.16
N TYR A 482 12.81 -12.61 16.60
CA TYR A 482 13.87 -11.82 16.00
C TYR A 482 14.64 -11.00 17.03
N GLY A 483 15.88 -10.67 16.68
CA GLY A 483 16.73 -9.80 17.45
C GLY A 483 17.56 -8.88 16.56
N GLN A 484 17.86 -7.70 17.06
CA GLN A 484 18.71 -6.72 16.42
C GLN A 484 19.62 -6.07 17.44
N ASP A 485 20.86 -5.82 17.04
CA ASP A 485 21.80 -4.93 17.76
C ASP A 485 22.34 -3.86 16.80
N GLU A 486 22.17 -2.60 17.16
CA GLU A 486 22.82 -1.48 16.53
C GLU A 486 23.96 -1.01 17.43
N ILE A 487 25.20 -1.23 16.99
CA ILE A 487 26.43 -0.92 17.71
C ILE A 487 26.99 0.40 17.20
N ARG A 488 27.15 1.37 18.08
CA ARG A 488 27.77 2.67 17.78
C ARG A 488 29.16 2.79 18.43
N TRP A 489 30.16 2.99 17.59
CA TRP A 489 31.53 3.29 18.00
C TRP A 489 31.99 4.58 17.34
N LYS A 490 32.00 5.65 18.14
CA LYS A 490 32.21 7.00 17.60
C LYS A 490 31.24 7.31 16.46
N ARG A 491 31.73 7.38 15.19
CA ARG A 491 31.01 7.67 13.97
C ARG A 491 30.62 6.42 13.17
N LEU A 492 31.10 5.25 13.60
CA LEU A 492 30.77 3.99 12.96
C LEU A 492 29.50 3.41 13.58
N ILE A 493 28.54 3.03 12.74
CA ILE A 493 27.31 2.36 13.11
C ILE A 493 27.29 1.01 12.41
N LEU A 494 27.24 -0.07 13.18
CA LEU A 494 27.11 -1.44 12.70
C LEU A 494 25.74 -1.98 13.14
N THR A 495 24.98 -2.55 12.24
CA THR A 495 23.68 -3.15 12.60
C THR A 495 23.64 -4.61 12.15
N GLY A 496 23.33 -5.49 13.10
CA GLY A 496 23.06 -6.91 12.87
C GLY A 496 21.65 -7.27 13.28
N SER A 497 20.92 -7.97 12.43
CA SER A 497 19.57 -8.48 12.73
C SER A 497 19.47 -9.93 12.30
N ILE A 498 18.79 -10.75 13.09
CA ILE A 498 18.51 -12.15 12.79
C ILE A 498 17.08 -12.49 13.18
N ARG A 499 16.45 -13.36 12.41
CA ARG A 499 15.08 -13.79 12.65
C ARG A 499 14.92 -15.25 12.24
N ASN A 500 14.09 -15.98 12.97
CA ASN A 500 13.63 -17.33 12.62
C ASN A 500 12.11 -17.33 12.55
N ASP A 501 11.58 -17.82 11.43
CA ASP A 501 10.15 -17.94 11.16
C ASP A 501 9.73 -19.40 11.06
N TRP A 502 8.57 -19.72 11.62
CA TRP A 502 7.84 -20.97 11.45
C TRP A 502 6.49 -20.67 10.82
N TYR A 503 6.29 -21.17 9.62
CA TYR A 503 5.07 -21.00 8.82
C TYR A 503 4.38 -22.35 8.62
N ARG A 504 3.07 -22.39 8.73
CA ARG A 504 2.22 -23.51 8.36
C ARG A 504 0.97 -23.02 7.66
N SER A 505 0.55 -23.73 6.62
CA SER A 505 -0.69 -23.53 5.90
C SER A 505 -1.38 -24.87 5.65
N ASN A 506 -2.68 -24.87 5.70
CA ASN A 506 -3.55 -25.99 5.33
C ASN A 506 -4.68 -25.46 4.46
N GLN A 507 -4.75 -25.96 3.22
CA GLN A 507 -5.81 -25.62 2.27
C GLN A 507 -6.62 -26.87 1.99
N THR A 508 -7.92 -26.80 2.24
CA THR A 508 -8.89 -27.86 1.93
C THR A 508 -9.73 -27.39 0.76
N GLU A 509 -9.68 -28.12 -0.34
CA GLU A 509 -10.51 -27.91 -1.53
C GLU A 509 -11.69 -28.89 -1.45
N TYR A 510 -12.92 -28.38 -1.68
CA TYR A 510 -14.15 -29.14 -1.41
C TYR A 510 -14.72 -29.87 -2.63
N PHE A 511 -14.48 -29.40 -3.86
CA PHE A 511 -14.95 -30.06 -5.06
C PHE A 511 -14.07 -31.28 -5.41
N GLU A 512 -12.74 -31.12 -5.36
CA GLU A 512 -11.80 -32.20 -5.61
C GLU A 512 -11.51 -33.04 -4.35
N GLN A 513 -12.05 -32.62 -3.19
CA GLN A 513 -11.83 -33.26 -1.88
C GLN A 513 -10.35 -33.42 -1.52
N SER A 514 -9.55 -32.44 -1.92
CA SER A 514 -8.12 -32.44 -1.71
C SER A 514 -7.72 -31.62 -0.47
N ASN A 515 -6.57 -31.92 0.09
CA ASN A 515 -6.02 -31.23 1.25
C ASN A 515 -4.52 -31.01 1.06
N ASP A 516 -4.14 -29.74 0.86
CA ASP A 516 -2.74 -29.36 0.74
C ASP A 516 -2.22 -28.76 2.06
N ARG A 517 -1.12 -29.33 2.57
CA ARG A 517 -0.47 -28.87 3.80
C ARG A 517 0.93 -28.39 3.48
N GLN A 518 1.24 -27.19 3.88
CA GLN A 518 2.56 -26.59 3.71
C GLN A 518 3.16 -26.22 5.07
N SER A 519 4.45 -26.48 5.23
CA SER A 519 5.23 -26.01 6.36
C SER A 519 6.58 -25.50 5.89
N ALA A 520 7.03 -24.39 6.48
CA ALA A 520 8.35 -23.85 6.21
C ALA A 520 8.98 -23.32 7.49
N ARG A 521 10.29 -23.48 7.60
CA ARG A 521 11.12 -22.80 8.59
C ARG A 521 12.21 -22.05 7.86
N GLN A 522 12.37 -20.78 8.19
CA GLN A 522 13.35 -19.94 7.51
C GLN A 522 14.08 -19.02 8.48
N ILE A 523 15.40 -19.01 8.37
CA ILE A 523 16.23 -18.01 9.03
C ILE A 523 16.56 -16.93 8.02
N THR A 524 16.30 -15.69 8.41
CA THR A 524 16.65 -14.49 7.64
C THR A 524 17.49 -13.56 8.49
N TRP A 525 18.40 -12.82 7.85
CA TRP A 525 19.32 -11.94 8.56
C TRP A 525 19.70 -10.72 7.73
N ARG A 526 20.21 -9.73 8.42
CA ARG A 526 20.75 -8.50 7.83
C ARG A 526 22.01 -8.13 8.60
N ALA A 527 23.05 -7.69 7.86
CA ALA A 527 24.22 -7.06 8.40
C ALA A 527 24.54 -5.81 7.61
N SER A 528 24.84 -4.71 8.30
CA SER A 528 25.15 -3.45 7.64
C SER A 528 26.15 -2.63 8.44
N GLY A 529 26.89 -1.78 7.72
CA GLY A 529 27.82 -0.82 8.28
C GLY A 529 27.63 0.55 7.63
N LEU A 530 27.68 1.60 8.45
CA LEU A 530 27.58 2.99 8.04
C LEU A 530 28.61 3.81 8.81
N TYR A 531 29.27 4.74 8.12
CA TYR A 531 30.17 5.70 8.77
C TYR A 531 29.63 7.11 8.58
N HIS A 532 29.27 7.79 9.68
CA HIS A 532 28.70 9.14 9.64
C HIS A 532 29.81 10.20 9.85
N PHE A 533 30.07 11.01 8.82
CA PHE A 533 30.99 12.14 8.89
C PHE A 533 30.29 13.39 9.44
N ASP A 534 31.00 14.24 10.22
CA ASP A 534 30.41 15.45 10.80
C ASP A 534 29.90 16.46 9.77
N PHE A 535 30.43 16.42 8.54
CA PHE A 535 29.98 17.29 7.46
C PHE A 535 28.70 16.77 6.75
N GLY A 536 28.08 15.72 7.29
CA GLY A 536 26.78 15.23 6.85
C GLY A 536 26.81 14.12 5.80
N LEU A 537 27.98 13.54 5.45
CA LEU A 537 28.09 12.40 4.54
C LEU A 537 28.05 11.08 5.31
N SER A 538 27.31 10.08 4.81
CA SER A 538 27.22 8.74 5.39
C SER A 538 27.29 7.67 4.28
N PRO A 539 28.50 7.18 3.93
CA PRO A 539 28.64 5.96 3.16
C PRO A 539 28.17 4.75 3.94
N TYR A 540 27.53 3.79 3.27
CA TYR A 540 27.07 2.56 3.87
C TYR A 540 27.15 1.37 2.92
N ILE A 541 27.16 0.18 3.53
CA ILE A 541 26.98 -1.12 2.87
C ILE A 541 26.04 -1.98 3.68
N SER A 542 25.18 -2.76 3.02
CA SER A 542 24.20 -3.63 3.65
C SER A 542 24.03 -4.92 2.86
N TYR A 543 24.00 -6.04 3.56
CA TYR A 543 23.55 -7.32 3.03
C TYR A 543 22.30 -7.77 3.77
N SER A 544 21.26 -8.20 3.03
CA SER A 544 19.96 -8.57 3.62
C SER A 544 19.33 -9.74 2.86
N THR A 545 18.48 -10.48 3.58
CA THR A 545 17.77 -11.64 3.05
C THR A 545 16.26 -11.52 3.27
N SER A 546 15.47 -12.15 2.39
CA SER A 546 14.02 -12.28 2.51
C SER A 546 13.55 -13.67 2.14
N PHE A 547 12.31 -14.00 2.52
CA PHE A 547 11.64 -15.20 2.09
C PHE A 547 10.15 -14.96 1.87
N GLN A 548 9.57 -15.75 0.95
CA GLN A 548 8.13 -15.79 0.73
C GLN A 548 7.70 -17.26 0.61
N PRO A 549 6.75 -17.75 1.43
CA PRO A 549 6.14 -19.07 1.21
C PRO A 549 5.51 -19.11 -0.19
N GLN A 550 5.58 -20.28 -0.82
CA GLN A 550 4.98 -20.58 -2.10
C GLN A 550 4.09 -21.79 -1.95
N SER A 551 2.92 -21.80 -2.58
CA SER A 551 2.02 -22.95 -2.65
C SER A 551 2.20 -23.67 -3.98
N GLY A 552 1.91 -24.99 -3.97
CA GLY A 552 1.93 -25.83 -5.14
C GLY A 552 2.90 -27.00 -5.03
N THR A 553 2.68 -27.96 -5.91
CA THR A 553 3.50 -29.17 -6.03
C THR A 553 4.63 -28.94 -7.02
N VAL A 554 5.82 -29.36 -6.66
CA VAL A 554 7.01 -29.23 -7.51
C VAL A 554 7.64 -30.59 -7.77
N SER A 555 8.21 -30.73 -8.95
CA SER A 555 9.04 -31.86 -9.34
C SER A 555 10.20 -31.33 -10.17
N ASN A 556 11.41 -31.85 -9.92
CA ASN A 556 12.60 -31.52 -10.71
C ASN A 556 13.11 -32.75 -11.50
N ASP A 557 12.37 -33.84 -11.49
CA ASP A 557 12.70 -35.10 -12.12
C ASP A 557 11.61 -35.63 -13.08
N GLY A 558 10.88 -34.71 -13.72
CA GLY A 558 9.84 -35.02 -14.70
C GLY A 558 8.55 -35.56 -14.11
N GLY A 559 8.27 -35.32 -12.81
CA GLY A 559 7.07 -35.80 -12.13
C GLY A 559 7.27 -37.09 -11.36
N ALA A 560 8.48 -37.69 -11.38
CA ALA A 560 8.78 -38.94 -10.66
C ALA A 560 8.71 -38.77 -9.13
N THR A 561 9.13 -37.60 -8.64
CA THR A 561 9.02 -37.24 -7.23
C THR A 561 8.25 -35.92 -7.09
N LEU A 562 7.09 -35.97 -6.44
CA LEU A 562 6.28 -34.80 -6.13
C LEU A 562 6.55 -34.34 -4.70
N ARG A 563 6.83 -33.04 -4.52
CA ARG A 563 7.06 -32.43 -3.22
C ARG A 563 6.41 -31.06 -3.15
N GLN A 564 6.23 -30.55 -1.95
CA GLN A 564 5.77 -29.17 -1.75
C GLN A 564 6.86 -28.15 -2.11
N ALA A 565 6.44 -27.00 -2.62
CA ALA A 565 7.33 -25.91 -2.93
C ALA A 565 8.04 -25.38 -1.66
N HIS A 566 9.35 -25.19 -1.75
CA HIS A 566 10.10 -24.42 -0.75
C HIS A 566 9.77 -22.93 -0.86
N PRO A 567 9.98 -22.12 0.18
CA PRO A 567 9.90 -20.68 0.06
C PRO A 567 10.87 -20.16 -1.00
N SER A 568 10.46 -19.11 -1.72
CA SER A 568 11.43 -18.35 -2.50
C SER A 568 12.31 -17.52 -1.56
N ILE A 569 13.58 -17.37 -1.91
CA ILE A 569 14.59 -16.69 -1.10
C ILE A 569 15.13 -15.50 -1.88
N GLY A 570 15.04 -14.33 -1.25
CA GLY A 570 15.66 -13.13 -1.76
C GLY A 570 16.95 -12.80 -1.01
N LYS A 571 17.98 -12.33 -1.73
CA LYS A 571 19.24 -11.83 -1.18
C LYS A 571 19.56 -10.53 -1.86
N GLN A 572 20.14 -9.58 -1.11
CA GLN A 572 20.58 -8.31 -1.67
C GLN A 572 21.90 -7.88 -1.07
N LEU A 573 22.78 -7.39 -1.94
CA LEU A 573 23.90 -6.54 -1.59
C LEU A 573 23.56 -5.11 -2.04
N GLU A 574 23.65 -4.14 -1.12
CA GLU A 574 23.41 -2.72 -1.40
C GLU A 574 24.57 -1.90 -0.87
N GLY A 575 25.10 -0.98 -1.68
CA GLY A 575 26.06 0.02 -1.27
C GLY A 575 25.57 1.41 -1.63
N GLY A 576 25.75 2.39 -0.74
CA GLY A 576 25.23 3.72 -1.00
C GLY A 576 25.90 4.84 -0.22
N LEU A 577 25.50 6.05 -0.58
CA LEU A 577 25.91 7.30 0.01
C LEU A 577 24.69 8.09 0.41
N LYS A 578 24.66 8.61 1.63
CA LYS A 578 23.67 9.59 2.06
C LYS A 578 24.37 10.89 2.39
N TYR A 579 23.78 12.00 2.01
CA TYR A 579 24.30 13.31 2.35
C TYR A 579 23.18 14.22 2.82
N GLN A 580 23.26 14.61 4.06
CA GLN A 580 22.36 15.61 4.64
C GLN A 580 23.13 16.91 4.86
N ILE A 581 22.63 18.01 4.32
CA ILE A 581 23.21 19.32 4.57
C ILE A 581 23.02 19.62 6.06
N PRO A 582 24.11 19.83 6.85
CA PRO A 582 24.00 20.03 8.28
C PRO A 582 23.05 21.18 8.65
N GLY A 583 22.20 20.94 9.65
CA GLY A 583 21.22 21.92 10.14
C GLY A 583 19.99 22.11 9.24
N THR A 584 19.82 21.28 8.20
CA THR A 584 18.69 21.34 7.28
C THR A 584 17.98 19.99 7.15
N SER A 585 16.77 19.99 6.54
CA SER A 585 16.07 18.76 6.14
C SER A 585 16.34 18.35 4.68
N VAL A 586 17.45 18.82 4.10
CA VAL A 586 17.85 18.44 2.73
C VAL A 586 18.67 17.16 2.78
N LEU A 587 18.11 16.07 2.27
CA LEU A 587 18.74 14.75 2.23
C LEU A 587 18.83 14.24 0.79
N PHE A 588 20.03 13.83 0.41
CA PHE A 588 20.34 13.10 -0.81
C PHE A 588 20.69 11.65 -0.49
N THR A 589 20.18 10.71 -1.26
CA THR A 589 20.52 9.28 -1.16
C THR A 589 20.88 8.76 -2.55
N ALA A 590 22.01 8.11 -2.65
CA ALA A 590 22.41 7.37 -3.87
C ALA A 590 22.75 5.94 -3.47
N ALA A 591 22.21 4.95 -4.17
CA ALA A 591 22.43 3.53 -3.87
C ALA A 591 22.55 2.69 -5.13
N GLY A 592 23.51 1.76 -5.13
CA GLY A 592 23.60 0.66 -6.08
C GLY A 592 23.19 -0.63 -5.39
N PHE A 593 22.46 -1.50 -6.08
CA PHE A 593 21.99 -2.76 -5.54
C PHE A 593 22.10 -3.91 -6.54
N HIS A 594 22.30 -5.11 -5.97
CA HIS A 594 22.18 -6.38 -6.65
C HIS A 594 21.26 -7.29 -5.84
N ILE A 595 20.15 -7.75 -6.44
CA ILE A 595 19.15 -8.62 -5.84
C ILE A 595 19.11 -9.92 -6.61
N GLU A 596 19.12 -11.05 -5.87
CA GLU A 596 18.80 -12.39 -6.37
C GLU A 596 17.51 -12.89 -5.72
N GLN A 597 16.60 -13.46 -6.51
CA GLN A 597 15.48 -14.28 -6.01
C GLN A 597 15.60 -15.69 -6.56
N SER A 598 15.82 -16.64 -5.70
CA SER A 598 15.92 -18.07 -6.03
C SER A 598 14.68 -18.86 -5.61
N ASN A 599 14.59 -20.11 -6.07
CA ASN A 599 13.44 -21.00 -5.82
C ASN A 599 12.11 -20.46 -6.41
N VAL A 600 12.17 -19.70 -7.47
CA VAL A 600 10.96 -19.23 -8.15
C VAL A 600 10.29 -20.39 -8.86
N LEU A 601 8.95 -20.49 -8.75
CA LEU A 601 8.18 -21.53 -9.43
C LEU A 601 8.06 -21.22 -10.92
N VAL A 602 8.41 -22.21 -11.74
CA VAL A 602 8.22 -22.18 -13.19
C VAL A 602 7.23 -23.26 -13.55
N SER A 603 6.05 -22.89 -14.00
CA SER A 603 5.00 -23.84 -14.40
C SER A 603 5.44 -24.70 -15.58
N VAL A 604 5.16 -26.00 -15.51
CA VAL A 604 5.35 -26.95 -16.61
C VAL A 604 3.98 -27.24 -17.20
N ALA A 605 3.81 -26.88 -18.47
CA ALA A 605 2.52 -27.01 -19.15
C ALA A 605 2.02 -28.47 -19.12
N ASN A 606 0.74 -28.66 -18.85
CA ASN A 606 0.02 -29.95 -18.88
C ASN A 606 0.51 -31.03 -17.89
N THR A 607 1.22 -30.66 -16.81
CA THR A 607 1.77 -31.66 -15.88
C THR A 607 1.21 -31.59 -14.46
N GLY A 608 0.54 -30.48 -14.10
CA GLY A 608 0.03 -30.26 -12.74
C GLY A 608 1.08 -29.99 -11.68
N TYR A 609 2.38 -29.92 -12.04
CA TYR A 609 3.47 -29.52 -11.15
C TYR A 609 4.30 -28.36 -11.76
N SER A 610 5.10 -27.72 -10.93
CA SER A 610 6.05 -26.68 -11.34
C SER A 610 7.49 -27.15 -11.11
N LEU A 611 8.43 -26.59 -11.87
CA LEU A 611 9.85 -26.64 -11.54
C LEU A 611 10.15 -25.55 -10.51
N GLN A 612 11.03 -25.85 -9.56
CA GLN A 612 11.51 -24.87 -8.58
C GLN A 612 12.98 -24.55 -8.84
N SER A 613 13.25 -24.01 -10.02
CA SER A 613 14.60 -23.69 -10.50
C SER A 613 14.73 -22.25 -10.97
N GLY A 614 13.65 -21.45 -10.91
CA GLY A 614 13.66 -20.07 -11.37
C GLY A 614 14.58 -19.20 -10.53
N LEU A 615 15.36 -18.38 -11.22
CA LEU A 615 16.29 -17.40 -10.66
C LEU A 615 16.03 -16.06 -11.34
N VAL A 616 15.72 -15.04 -10.54
CA VAL A 616 15.49 -13.68 -11.02
C VAL A 616 16.55 -12.76 -10.42
N HIS A 617 17.19 -11.98 -11.26
CA HIS A 617 18.14 -10.94 -10.86
C HIS A 617 17.58 -9.55 -11.11
N SER A 618 17.84 -8.64 -10.17
CA SER A 618 17.57 -7.21 -10.33
C SER A 618 18.80 -6.41 -9.94
N ASP A 619 19.43 -5.78 -10.92
CA ASP A 619 20.58 -4.89 -10.76
C ASP A 619 20.16 -3.46 -11.02
N GLY A 620 20.59 -2.52 -10.19
CA GLY A 620 20.19 -1.15 -10.40
C GLY A 620 20.96 -0.11 -9.59
N PHE A 621 20.66 1.13 -9.97
CA PHE A 621 21.12 2.33 -9.30
C PHE A 621 19.94 3.27 -9.08
N GLU A 622 19.88 3.88 -7.91
CA GLU A 622 18.84 4.82 -7.49
C GLU A 622 19.48 6.08 -6.92
N PHE A 623 18.85 7.21 -7.22
CA PHE A 623 19.13 8.49 -6.59
C PHE A 623 17.84 9.14 -6.16
N GLU A 624 17.79 9.63 -4.94
CA GLU A 624 16.65 10.40 -4.39
C GLU A 624 17.13 11.64 -3.67
N ALA A 625 16.35 12.70 -3.79
CA ALA A 625 16.51 13.93 -3.04
C ALA A 625 15.15 14.30 -2.42
N HIS A 626 15.10 14.37 -1.11
CA HIS A 626 14.01 14.94 -0.35
C HIS A 626 14.51 16.19 0.32
N ALA A 627 14.00 17.35 -0.08
CA ALA A 627 14.59 18.61 0.27
C ALA A 627 13.53 19.64 0.66
N GLN A 628 13.78 20.28 1.79
CA GLN A 628 13.14 21.53 2.16
C GLN A 628 14.25 22.57 2.40
N PRO A 629 14.86 23.10 1.30
CA PRO A 629 15.99 24.02 1.41
C PRO A 629 15.61 25.33 2.08
N PHE A 630 14.33 25.72 1.95
CA PHE A 630 13.72 26.85 2.65
C PHE A 630 12.37 26.40 3.20
N HIS A 631 11.87 27.02 4.24
CA HIS A 631 10.58 26.69 4.87
C HIS A 631 9.40 26.65 3.88
N ASN A 632 9.54 27.33 2.76
CA ASN A 632 8.48 27.53 1.77
C ASN A 632 8.65 26.68 0.52
N LEU A 633 9.74 25.95 0.35
CA LEU A 633 10.04 25.16 -0.83
C LEU A 633 10.24 23.71 -0.47
N MET A 634 9.37 22.84 -0.97
CA MET A 634 9.52 21.40 -0.96
C MET A 634 9.98 20.94 -2.34
N VAL A 635 10.99 20.07 -2.38
CA VAL A 635 11.47 19.41 -3.60
C VAL A 635 11.64 17.92 -3.35
N THR A 636 11.03 17.11 -4.21
CA THR A 636 11.25 15.66 -4.28
C THR A 636 11.76 15.32 -5.68
N ALA A 637 12.93 14.70 -5.76
CA ALA A 637 13.49 14.23 -7.02
C ALA A 637 13.93 12.78 -6.88
N ALA A 638 13.69 11.97 -7.90
CA ALA A 638 14.04 10.58 -7.92
C ALA A 638 14.48 10.15 -9.34
N VAL A 639 15.51 9.32 -9.40
CA VAL A 639 15.97 8.69 -10.64
C VAL A 639 16.32 7.25 -10.32
N SER A 640 15.92 6.32 -11.18
CA SER A 640 16.35 4.93 -11.09
C SER A 640 16.70 4.38 -12.48
N PHE A 641 17.67 3.50 -12.49
CA PHE A 641 17.99 2.61 -13.62
C PHE A 641 18.05 1.20 -13.08
N GLN A 642 17.36 0.27 -13.72
CA GLN A 642 17.34 -1.12 -13.29
C GLN A 642 17.27 -2.07 -14.48
N LYS A 643 17.79 -3.28 -14.25
CA LYS A 643 17.69 -4.41 -15.16
C LYS A 643 17.18 -5.60 -14.36
N VAL A 644 15.96 -6.01 -14.62
CA VAL A 644 15.35 -7.19 -13.99
C VAL A 644 15.29 -8.30 -15.04
N LYS A 645 15.87 -9.45 -14.73
CA LYS A 645 16.02 -10.56 -15.65
C LYS A 645 15.61 -11.87 -14.98
N ASP A 646 14.81 -12.65 -15.67
CA ASP A 646 14.57 -14.05 -15.36
C ASP A 646 15.62 -14.90 -16.11
N ASP A 647 16.52 -15.52 -15.37
CA ASP A 647 17.61 -16.31 -15.95
C ASP A 647 17.14 -17.63 -16.55
N SER A 648 15.97 -18.15 -16.14
CA SER A 648 15.40 -19.37 -16.71
C SER A 648 14.95 -19.17 -18.16
N THR A 649 14.47 -17.97 -18.47
CA THR A 649 14.03 -17.59 -19.81
C THR A 649 15.07 -16.76 -20.58
N GLY A 650 16.04 -16.17 -19.87
CA GLY A 650 16.99 -15.21 -20.41
C GLY A 650 16.38 -13.83 -20.71
N LYS A 651 15.09 -13.61 -20.42
CA LYS A 651 14.31 -12.41 -20.76
C LYS A 651 14.11 -11.49 -19.54
N PRO A 652 13.75 -10.22 -19.76
CA PRO A 652 13.32 -9.37 -18.66
C PRO A 652 12.07 -9.91 -17.99
N LEU A 653 11.87 -9.61 -16.71
CA LEU A 653 10.62 -9.92 -16.03
C LEU A 653 9.48 -9.07 -16.61
N ILE A 654 8.31 -9.68 -16.84
CA ILE A 654 7.14 -8.98 -17.37
C ILE A 654 6.79 -7.82 -16.43
N GLN A 655 6.40 -6.68 -17.01
CA GLN A 655 6.14 -5.40 -16.33
C GLN A 655 7.38 -4.72 -15.74
N SER A 656 8.58 -5.24 -15.94
CA SER A 656 9.79 -4.56 -15.47
C SER A 656 10.18 -3.42 -16.41
N GLY A 657 10.24 -2.21 -15.86
CA GLY A 657 10.75 -1.01 -16.53
C GLY A 657 12.28 -0.91 -16.41
N LYS A 658 12.91 -0.28 -17.40
CA LYS A 658 14.36 0.01 -17.34
C LYS A 658 14.73 1.14 -16.40
N GLY A 659 13.74 1.76 -15.73
CA GLY A 659 13.93 2.82 -14.78
C GLY A 659 12.92 3.96 -14.94
N ASN A 660 12.94 4.86 -13.98
CA ASN A 660 12.10 6.05 -13.95
C ASN A 660 12.89 7.29 -13.51
N ALA A 661 12.35 8.46 -13.80
CA ALA A 661 12.82 9.72 -13.27
C ALA A 661 11.61 10.60 -12.92
N SER A 662 11.70 11.31 -11.81
CA SER A 662 10.64 12.22 -11.39
C SER A 662 11.23 13.42 -10.65
N LEU A 663 10.51 14.54 -10.78
CA LEU A 663 10.79 15.77 -10.06
C LEU A 663 9.46 16.41 -9.71
N PHE A 664 9.26 16.77 -8.45
CA PHE A 664 8.15 17.60 -8.00
C PHE A 664 8.69 18.71 -7.11
N ALA A 665 8.21 19.92 -7.32
CA ALA A 665 8.52 21.06 -6.47
C ALA A 665 7.22 21.80 -6.12
N PHE A 666 7.10 22.23 -4.86
CA PHE A 666 5.98 23.03 -4.38
C PHE A 666 6.53 24.23 -3.58
N TYR A 667 6.16 25.42 -3.98
CA TYR A 667 6.60 26.67 -3.35
C TYR A 667 5.41 27.45 -2.82
N THR A 668 5.51 27.91 -1.57
CA THR A 668 4.50 28.78 -0.94
C THR A 668 5.07 30.19 -0.77
N MET A 669 4.39 31.19 -1.22
CA MET A 669 4.83 32.59 -1.13
C MET A 669 4.87 33.07 0.33
N PRO A 670 6.05 33.49 0.85
CA PRO A 670 6.20 33.84 2.27
C PRO A 670 5.68 35.25 2.62
N SER A 671 5.58 36.14 1.64
CA SER A 671 5.27 37.54 1.84
C SER A 671 4.65 38.17 0.59
N GLY A 672 4.26 39.45 0.68
CA GLY A 672 3.65 40.22 -0.40
C GLY A 672 2.15 39.98 -0.56
N PRO A 673 1.52 40.49 -1.65
CA PRO A 673 0.08 40.40 -1.89
C PRO A 673 -0.46 38.97 -2.03
N LEU A 674 0.40 38.05 -2.43
CA LEU A 674 0.10 36.60 -2.58
C LEU A 674 0.66 35.76 -1.46
N LYS A 675 0.91 36.34 -0.29
CA LYS A 675 1.36 35.56 0.88
C LYS A 675 0.45 34.35 1.12
N GLY A 676 1.03 33.16 1.31
CA GLY A 676 0.30 31.90 1.52
C GLY A 676 -0.22 31.23 0.24
N PHE A 677 -0.05 31.87 -0.94
CA PHE A 677 -0.32 31.19 -2.21
C PHE A 677 0.81 30.20 -2.52
N GLY A 678 0.44 28.94 -2.66
CA GLY A 678 1.32 27.85 -3.03
C GLY A 678 1.09 27.42 -4.47
N PHE A 679 2.16 27.09 -5.17
CA PHE A 679 2.09 26.47 -6.48
C PHE A 679 3.17 25.41 -6.64
N GLY A 680 2.85 24.34 -7.34
CA GLY A 680 3.75 23.24 -7.58
C GLY A 680 3.63 22.68 -8.98
N GLY A 681 4.70 22.01 -9.40
CA GLY A 681 4.74 21.31 -10.67
C GLY A 681 5.61 20.07 -10.56
N GLY A 682 5.25 19.06 -11.35
CA GLY A 682 5.97 17.81 -11.39
C GLY A 682 6.12 17.24 -12.80
N MET A 683 7.19 16.49 -12.98
CA MET A 683 7.44 15.67 -14.16
C MET A 683 7.68 14.22 -13.71
N ARG A 684 7.09 13.29 -14.42
CA ARG A 684 7.32 11.84 -14.26
C ARG A 684 7.70 11.25 -15.60
N TYR A 685 8.85 10.62 -15.67
CA TYR A 685 9.36 9.92 -16.84
C TYR A 685 9.43 8.43 -16.56
N SER A 686 8.87 7.61 -17.44
CA SER A 686 9.04 6.16 -17.45
C SER A 686 9.81 5.74 -18.68
N ASN A 687 10.86 4.96 -18.48
CA ASN A 687 11.62 4.35 -19.56
C ASN A 687 10.83 3.17 -20.16
N LYS A 688 11.36 2.56 -21.22
CA LYS A 688 10.75 1.37 -21.85
C LYS A 688 10.48 0.28 -20.83
N THR A 689 9.29 -0.31 -20.92
CA THR A 689 8.85 -1.41 -20.05
C THR A 689 8.64 -2.66 -20.90
N TYR A 690 9.06 -3.82 -20.38
CA TYR A 690 8.85 -5.10 -21.03
C TYR A 690 7.45 -5.63 -20.71
N GLY A 691 6.63 -5.85 -21.72
CA GLY A 691 5.26 -6.32 -21.62
C GLY A 691 5.08 -7.82 -21.81
N GLY A 692 6.17 -8.58 -22.05
CA GLY A 692 6.11 -10.02 -22.26
C GLY A 692 6.34 -10.43 -23.71
N GLU A 693 5.91 -11.65 -24.05
CA GLU A 693 6.01 -12.24 -25.39
C GLU A 693 4.65 -12.42 -26.00
N ALA A 694 4.42 -11.87 -27.17
CA ALA A 694 3.29 -12.16 -28.02
C ALA A 694 3.66 -13.18 -29.11
N THR A 695 2.68 -13.67 -29.87
CA THR A 695 2.90 -14.60 -30.99
C THR A 695 3.89 -14.07 -32.04
N TYR A 696 3.99 -12.76 -32.15
CA TYR A 696 4.88 -12.06 -33.09
C TYR A 696 6.19 -11.53 -32.45
N GLY A 697 6.54 -11.97 -31.24
CA GLY A 697 7.78 -11.65 -30.52
C GLY A 697 7.62 -10.75 -29.31
N SER A 698 8.73 -10.22 -28.81
CA SER A 698 8.79 -9.43 -27.58
C SER A 698 8.00 -8.13 -27.66
N VAL A 699 7.20 -7.87 -26.63
CA VAL A 699 6.41 -6.67 -26.49
C VAL A 699 7.16 -5.65 -25.62
N TRP A 700 7.41 -4.48 -26.18
CA TRP A 700 8.02 -3.36 -25.48
C TRP A 700 7.12 -2.13 -25.54
N LEU A 701 6.83 -1.58 -24.38
CA LEU A 701 6.11 -0.31 -24.27
C LEU A 701 7.09 0.85 -24.50
N PRO A 702 6.67 1.88 -25.25
CA PRO A 702 7.49 3.07 -25.44
C PRO A 702 7.61 3.89 -24.14
N GLN A 703 8.72 4.60 -24.03
CA GLN A 703 8.93 5.57 -22.95
C GLN A 703 7.95 6.75 -23.06
N TYR A 704 7.63 7.34 -21.90
CA TYR A 704 6.77 8.51 -21.82
C TYR A 704 7.17 9.46 -20.69
N ALA A 705 6.76 10.74 -20.84
CA ALA A 705 6.85 11.74 -19.78
C ALA A 705 5.47 12.34 -19.54
N LEU A 706 5.12 12.53 -18.28
CA LEU A 706 3.87 13.14 -17.81
C LEU A 706 4.21 14.36 -16.97
N PHE A 707 3.32 15.34 -17.00
CA PHE A 707 3.47 16.57 -16.23
C PHE A 707 2.24 16.77 -15.34
N ASP A 708 2.49 17.14 -14.10
CA ASP A 708 1.48 17.40 -13.09
C ASP A 708 1.64 18.84 -12.57
N ALA A 709 0.55 19.44 -12.10
CA ALA A 709 0.58 20.77 -11.50
C ALA A 709 -0.38 20.86 -10.33
N SER A 710 -0.06 21.72 -9.35
CA SER A 710 -0.94 21.99 -8.22
C SER A 710 -0.83 23.42 -7.73
N ILE A 711 -1.92 23.91 -7.15
CA ILE A 711 -1.99 25.22 -6.46
C ILE A 711 -2.73 25.02 -5.14
N ALA A 712 -2.39 25.83 -4.14
CA ALA A 712 -3.13 25.91 -2.89
C ALA A 712 -3.07 27.32 -2.33
N TYR A 713 -4.11 27.73 -1.61
CA TYR A 713 -4.14 29.04 -0.97
C TYR A 713 -4.83 28.96 0.39
N ASP A 714 -4.14 29.43 1.41
CA ASP A 714 -4.70 29.66 2.73
C ASP A 714 -5.40 31.03 2.76
N LEU A 715 -6.73 31.02 2.78
CA LEU A 715 -7.57 32.22 2.67
C LEU A 715 -7.46 33.15 3.89
N ASN A 716 -6.91 32.69 5.02
CA ASN A 716 -6.57 33.53 6.16
C ASN A 716 -5.63 34.70 5.76
N ASN A 717 -4.78 34.47 4.77
CA ASN A 717 -3.90 35.51 4.24
C ASN A 717 -4.61 36.57 3.41
N MET A 718 -5.84 36.31 2.96
CA MET A 718 -6.69 37.20 2.21
C MET A 718 -7.57 38.08 3.12
N SER A 719 -8.17 37.43 4.14
CA SER A 719 -8.98 38.12 5.15
C SER A 719 -9.02 37.27 6.44
N HIS A 720 -8.94 37.93 7.58
CA HIS A 720 -9.05 37.30 8.87
C HIS A 720 -10.41 36.62 9.10
N SER A 721 -11.46 37.08 8.46
CA SER A 721 -12.77 36.43 8.46
C SER A 721 -12.82 35.11 7.74
N LEU A 722 -11.79 34.74 6.93
CA LEU A 722 -11.62 33.48 6.25
C LEU A 722 -10.60 32.58 6.95
N HIS A 723 -10.31 32.83 8.22
CA HIS A 723 -9.45 32.01 9.03
C HIS A 723 -9.90 30.54 9.00
N GLY A 724 -8.96 29.61 8.82
CA GLY A 724 -9.23 28.18 8.71
C GLY A 724 -9.64 27.69 7.32
N TRP A 725 -9.99 28.58 6.37
CA TRP A 725 -10.35 28.19 5.03
C TRP A 725 -9.11 28.04 4.12
N LYS A 726 -9.08 26.93 3.39
CA LYS A 726 -8.04 26.63 2.39
C LYS A 726 -8.70 26.15 1.10
N VAL A 727 -8.19 26.59 -0.03
CA VAL A 727 -8.55 26.08 -1.36
C VAL A 727 -7.32 25.44 -2.00
N ALA A 728 -7.52 24.38 -2.77
CA ALA A 728 -6.45 23.75 -3.53
C ALA A 728 -7.01 23.20 -4.84
N ALA A 729 -6.15 23.12 -5.86
CA ALA A 729 -6.45 22.42 -7.08
C ALA A 729 -5.20 21.67 -7.57
N SER A 730 -5.41 20.53 -8.20
CA SER A 730 -4.33 19.76 -8.80
C SER A 730 -4.77 19.14 -10.12
N VAL A 731 -3.83 18.96 -11.02
CA VAL A 731 -4.04 18.29 -12.29
C VAL A 731 -2.91 17.33 -12.55
N ARG A 732 -3.26 16.09 -12.87
CA ARG A 732 -2.34 15.03 -13.29
C ARG A 732 -2.45 14.83 -14.79
N ASN A 733 -1.33 14.42 -15.43
CA ASN A 733 -1.22 14.34 -16.89
C ASN A 733 -1.76 15.60 -17.59
N LEU A 734 -1.20 16.74 -17.21
CA LEU A 734 -1.65 18.09 -17.60
C LEU A 734 -1.91 18.23 -19.12
N PHE A 735 -1.08 17.60 -19.95
CA PHE A 735 -1.15 17.68 -21.42
C PHE A 735 -2.01 16.57 -22.05
N ASP A 736 -2.74 15.79 -21.26
CA ASP A 736 -3.57 14.65 -21.70
C ASP A 736 -2.83 13.68 -22.64
N ARG A 737 -1.57 13.39 -22.31
CA ARG A 737 -0.76 12.47 -23.11
C ARG A 737 -1.43 11.10 -23.16
N ASN A 738 -1.63 10.57 -24.37
CA ASN A 738 -2.05 9.18 -24.56
C ASN A 738 -0.83 8.26 -24.43
N TYR A 739 -0.93 7.24 -23.57
CA TYR A 739 0.12 6.25 -23.37
C TYR A 739 -0.47 4.94 -22.85
N ILE A 740 0.23 3.85 -23.09
CA ILE A 740 -0.01 2.56 -22.47
C ILE A 740 0.89 2.48 -21.23
N ALA A 741 0.29 2.29 -20.08
CA ALA A 741 1.01 2.21 -18.80
C ALA A 741 1.73 0.88 -18.65
N ASN A 742 1.06 -0.22 -19.03
CA ASN A 742 1.63 -1.55 -18.93
C ASN A 742 0.93 -2.54 -19.89
N CYS A 743 1.57 -3.68 -20.13
CA CYS A 743 0.99 -4.82 -20.86
C CYS A 743 1.42 -6.14 -20.22
N PHE A 744 0.60 -7.16 -20.47
CA PHE A 744 0.92 -8.57 -20.23
C PHE A 744 0.74 -9.33 -21.54
N ALA A 745 1.78 -9.98 -22.00
CA ALA A 745 1.72 -10.85 -23.17
C ALA A 745 2.33 -12.21 -22.83
N TYR A 746 1.53 -13.27 -22.93
CA TYR A 746 1.88 -14.65 -22.63
C TYR A 746 1.68 -15.54 -23.86
N GLY A 747 2.33 -15.21 -24.96
CA GLY A 747 2.16 -15.92 -26.23
C GLY A 747 0.77 -15.69 -26.83
N ALA A 748 0.09 -16.78 -27.22
CA ALA A 748 -1.28 -16.75 -27.77
C ALA A 748 -2.36 -16.64 -26.68
N ASP A 749 -2.03 -17.04 -25.45
CA ASP A 749 -3.03 -17.28 -24.38
C ASP A 749 -3.54 -16.01 -23.65
N GLY A 750 -2.92 -14.85 -23.93
CA GLY A 750 -3.36 -13.59 -23.33
C GLY A 750 -2.45 -12.44 -23.72
N GLN A 751 -3.03 -11.39 -24.26
CA GLN A 751 -2.33 -10.21 -24.73
C GLN A 751 -3.09 -8.95 -24.33
N TYR A 752 -2.90 -8.52 -23.07
CA TYR A 752 -3.62 -7.40 -22.49
C TYR A 752 -2.69 -6.22 -22.27
N CYS A 753 -3.22 -5.03 -22.51
CA CYS A 753 -2.58 -3.77 -22.17
C CYS A 753 -3.50 -2.93 -21.27
N TYR A 754 -2.93 -1.90 -20.65
CA TYR A 754 -3.65 -0.97 -19.80
C TYR A 754 -3.36 0.46 -20.23
N TYR A 755 -4.41 1.23 -20.52
CA TYR A 755 -4.27 2.65 -20.79
C TYR A 755 -3.78 3.37 -19.53
N GLY A 756 -2.87 4.30 -19.71
CA GLY A 756 -2.48 5.23 -18.67
C GLY A 756 -3.57 6.21 -18.31
N GLU A 757 -3.43 6.86 -17.14
CA GLU A 757 -4.35 7.88 -16.65
C GLU A 757 -4.47 9.03 -17.66
N ARG A 758 -5.70 9.42 -18.00
CA ARG A 758 -5.99 10.63 -18.76
C ARG A 758 -5.70 11.88 -17.91
N ARG A 759 -5.75 13.07 -18.53
CA ARG A 759 -5.76 14.29 -17.73
C ARG A 759 -6.87 14.18 -16.68
N ASN A 760 -6.49 14.39 -15.41
CA ASN A 760 -7.41 14.31 -14.28
C ASN A 760 -7.18 15.52 -13.38
N ALA A 761 -8.16 16.42 -13.36
CA ALA A 761 -8.14 17.66 -12.58
C ALA A 761 -9.15 17.58 -11.44
N GLN A 762 -8.75 18.09 -10.28
CA GLN A 762 -9.59 18.19 -9.08
C GLN A 762 -9.37 19.51 -8.37
N ALA A 763 -10.38 19.98 -7.66
CA ALA A 763 -10.32 21.15 -6.81
C ALA A 763 -10.97 20.85 -5.46
N SER A 764 -10.46 21.44 -4.39
CA SER A 764 -10.97 21.25 -3.05
C SER A 764 -11.11 22.57 -2.31
N ILE A 765 -12.06 22.59 -1.37
CA ILE A 765 -12.22 23.62 -0.37
C ILE A 765 -12.31 22.93 1.00
N GLY A 766 -11.50 23.40 1.94
CA GLY A 766 -11.45 22.86 3.29
C GLY A 766 -11.57 23.97 4.33
N TYR A 767 -12.11 23.60 5.48
CA TYR A 767 -12.14 24.41 6.69
C TYR A 767 -11.54 23.64 7.85
N SER A 768 -10.63 24.27 8.60
CA SER A 768 -9.99 23.70 9.79
C SER A 768 -10.07 24.68 10.96
N TRP A 769 -10.25 24.15 12.17
CA TRP A 769 -10.35 24.89 13.42
C TRP A 769 -9.41 24.40 14.52
#